data_104df08c91563fd9201e118f34ed6344
#
_entry.id   104df08c91563fd9201e118f34ed6344
#
_cell.length_a   1.000
_cell.length_b   1.000
_cell.length_c   1.000
_cell.angle_alpha   90.00
_cell.angle_beta   90.00
_cell.angle_gamma   90.00
#
_symmetry.space_group_name_H-M   'P 1'
#
loop_
_entity.id
_entity.type
_entity.pdbx_description
1 polymer ?
#
loop_
_entity_poly.entity_id
_entity_poly.type
_entity_poly.pdbx_seq_one_letter_code
_entity_poly.pdbx_strand_id
1 'polypeptide(L)'
;MIREILIYIKESIFEHVKHRLFFVSLLFIVLFSVLVLRLFNLQIKNGKKYQNNFTYKSVKTVTVEPSRGNIYDCNGKLIAYNESSYAVSYVSDTDLTSIAKKMDMTVNQLRNQIVYKTILILEQNGDSLSVDLPIKLNDDGSLCFTISGTTLNTFLMNVYGASSVDSLTDAQKNSTAKDVYDYMRSSKLFDVDDVYSPEYVLKILAVRYEIWLNRYQQYMSVDIATDVSKETYAAILESKDELYGMNVNIESHRVYNDAVYFAHIIGYIGNISSEEMDEYNKNLDDKNKYDMSDVVGKMGIEKQFESQLRGTTGSQKMYVDNMGKILEIIDSTDAVAGNDIYLTIDSDLQKYCYNALEQEISSILLSHLRNETFAVSDDDITIMDVYAALFDNNIISIDNLSAADASELERSVYQSFSTAKANILNQLDSILKVNHTPVNGLTDEYKDYMEYIFVMLKNKGIYDNTIIPSTDRTYINYADELISAYDYLKYCISKGAIDISSISTSSNYYDTDEIYDVLADYILEEFKDDTDFDKLIFKYMLLSGQITGADVIDLLYDQGILTENGDTDYANFKSGLVGSYDFMYNKIKNLEITPAMLALDPCSGSIVVTDPATGEIRAMVSYPSYDNNLLTNTIDPDYYAKVTNDKTTPMYNRATMQKTAPGSTFKIITSVAALEENLVTADETIHATGIFEKTEDPAKCWIYPMAHGDIAMARAIEESCNYYFYEMGYRMGTSDTGTFKNTTGIKIIQKYAEMFGLNTTSGIELPESDPHISDSDAIRSAIGQGTHNYTATQIARYVTAVANEGTVYNLSLVSEIKNNEGNSVYKDEHTVYNQIDIPASDWKTIKQGMRQVVSVHTDKDALINKINVEVAGKTGTAQEDKTRPNHALFISFAPYSNPKVCVTTVIPNGYSSGNAEELAAMIYAYMYDPDALENMTVTGDNQMSD
;
A
#
# COMPACT_ATOMS: atom_id res chain seq x y z
N MET A 1 -73.13 -18.81 87.34
CA MET A 1 -73.00 -18.69 85.86
C MET A 1 -71.57 -18.37 85.35
N ILE A 2 -70.99 -17.18 85.70
CA ILE A 2 -69.61 -16.88 85.21
C ILE A 2 -68.54 -17.83 85.74
N ARG A 3 -68.67 -18.24 87.01
CA ARG A 3 -67.75 -19.18 87.67
C ARG A 3 -67.90 -20.61 87.15
N GLU A 4 -69.06 -21.03 86.74
CA GLU A 4 -69.31 -22.31 86.10
C GLU A 4 -68.86 -22.36 84.68
N ILE A 5 -69.04 -21.24 83.94
CA ILE A 5 -68.49 -21.11 82.57
C ILE A 5 -67.01 -21.18 82.60
N LEU A 6 -66.33 -20.51 83.55
CA LEU A 6 -64.91 -20.58 83.71
C LEU A 6 -64.34 -21.96 84.08
N ILE A 7 -65.10 -22.72 84.89
CA ILE A 7 -64.83 -24.14 85.29
C ILE A 7 -65.00 -25.03 84.07
N TYR A 8 -66.08 -24.86 83.30
CA TYR A 8 -66.31 -25.64 82.07
C TYR A 8 -65.23 -25.37 80.99
N ILE A 9 -64.90 -24.13 80.85
CA ILE A 9 -63.78 -23.73 79.90
C ILE A 9 -62.49 -24.34 80.40
N LYS A 10 -62.20 -24.34 81.70
CA LYS A 10 -60.97 -24.88 82.27
C LYS A 10 -60.92 -26.41 82.14
N GLU A 11 -62.02 -27.14 82.33
CA GLU A 11 -62.14 -28.60 82.16
C GLU A 11 -62.03 -28.96 80.65
N SER A 12 -62.72 -28.25 79.77
CA SER A 12 -62.63 -28.47 78.33
C SER A 12 -61.26 -28.22 77.82
N ILE A 13 -60.58 -27.18 78.27
CA ILE A 13 -59.19 -26.89 77.91
C ILE A 13 -58.31 -28.04 78.48
N PHE A 14 -58.55 -28.55 79.67
CA PHE A 14 -57.71 -29.57 80.30
C PHE A 14 -57.84 -30.94 79.60
N GLU A 15 -59.01 -31.28 79.05
CA GLU A 15 -59.25 -32.49 78.24
C GLU A 15 -58.61 -32.37 76.84
N HIS A 16 -58.71 -31.22 76.24
CA HIS A 16 -58.10 -31.01 74.98
C HIS A 16 -56.55 -30.98 75.05
N VAL A 17 -55.99 -30.50 76.16
CA VAL A 17 -54.58 -30.52 76.44
C VAL A 17 -54.00 -31.92 76.61
N LYS A 18 -54.80 -32.92 77.09
CA LYS A 18 -54.36 -34.31 77.18
C LYS A 18 -54.37 -35.10 75.89
N HIS A 19 -55.01 -34.56 74.85
CA HIS A 19 -55.02 -35.21 73.53
C HIS A 19 -53.70 -35.04 72.80
N ARG A 20 -53.07 -36.12 72.26
CA ARG A 20 -51.81 -36.10 71.55
C ARG A 20 -51.86 -35.13 70.35
N LEU A 21 -53.00 -34.94 69.75
CA LEU A 21 -53.27 -34.00 68.68
C LEU A 21 -53.12 -32.53 69.13
N PHE A 22 -53.43 -32.18 70.38
CA PHE A 22 -53.24 -30.83 70.90
C PHE A 22 -51.76 -30.44 70.92
N PHE A 23 -50.86 -31.34 71.38
CA PHE A 23 -49.42 -31.07 71.38
C PHE A 23 -48.84 -30.94 69.92
N VAL A 24 -49.32 -31.78 68.98
CA VAL A 24 -48.99 -31.71 67.62
C VAL A 24 -49.51 -30.40 67.04
N SER A 25 -50.74 -30.00 67.23
CA SER A 25 -51.29 -28.73 66.79
C SER A 25 -50.54 -27.51 67.37
N LEU A 26 -50.21 -27.57 68.68
CA LEU A 26 -49.44 -26.54 69.35
C LEU A 26 -48.03 -26.44 68.76
N LEU A 27 -47.37 -27.60 68.45
CA LEU A 27 -46.07 -27.65 67.82
C LEU A 27 -46.16 -27.03 66.43
N PHE A 28 -47.20 -27.35 65.62
CA PHE A 28 -47.45 -26.75 64.34
C PHE A 28 -47.65 -25.24 64.40
N ILE A 29 -48.46 -24.74 65.37
CA ILE A 29 -48.66 -23.31 65.59
C ILE A 29 -47.39 -22.60 65.99
N VAL A 30 -46.54 -23.19 66.81
CA VAL A 30 -45.27 -22.66 67.22
C VAL A 30 -44.28 -22.61 65.98
N LEU A 31 -44.20 -23.72 65.21
CA LEU A 31 -43.43 -23.79 64.06
C LEU A 31 -43.86 -22.77 62.97
N PHE A 32 -45.22 -22.67 62.79
CA PHE A 32 -45.77 -21.69 61.84
C PHE A 32 -45.51 -20.25 62.28
N SER A 33 -45.65 -19.98 63.59
CA SER A 33 -45.31 -18.66 64.15
C SER A 33 -43.85 -18.33 64.00
N VAL A 34 -42.94 -19.27 64.14
CA VAL A 34 -41.49 -19.08 63.87
C VAL A 34 -41.29 -18.78 62.39
N LEU A 35 -41.99 -19.50 61.49
CA LEU A 35 -41.92 -19.23 60.05
C LEU A 35 -42.42 -17.82 59.67
N VAL A 36 -43.58 -17.43 60.25
CA VAL A 36 -44.17 -16.10 60.03
C VAL A 36 -43.29 -15.01 60.57
N LEU A 37 -42.72 -15.19 61.77
CA LEU A 37 -41.73 -14.23 62.34
C LEU A 37 -40.48 -14.15 61.54
N ARG A 38 -40.02 -15.27 61.01
CA ARG A 38 -38.86 -15.29 60.14
C ARG A 38 -39.15 -14.62 58.77
N LEU A 39 -40.33 -14.87 58.23
CA LEU A 39 -40.78 -14.22 56.97
C LEU A 39 -40.97 -12.70 57.15
N PHE A 40 -41.59 -12.32 58.28
CA PHE A 40 -41.72 -10.90 58.66
C PHE A 40 -40.37 -10.22 58.83
N ASN A 41 -39.44 -10.88 59.49
CA ASN A 41 -38.04 -10.35 59.63
C ASN A 41 -37.33 -10.26 58.31
N LEU A 42 -37.52 -11.21 57.42
CA LEU A 42 -36.95 -11.20 56.08
C LEU A 42 -37.58 -10.16 55.13
N GLN A 43 -38.92 -10.12 55.09
CA GLN A 43 -39.62 -9.27 54.09
C GLN A 43 -39.91 -7.84 54.57
N ILE A 44 -40.21 -7.64 55.85
CA ILE A 44 -40.64 -6.33 56.34
C ILE A 44 -39.50 -5.60 57.08
N LYS A 45 -38.91 -6.26 58.09
CA LYS A 45 -37.84 -5.60 58.87
C LYS A 45 -36.52 -5.43 58.06
N ASN A 46 -36.17 -6.44 57.31
CA ASN A 46 -34.93 -6.44 56.49
C ASN A 46 -35.22 -6.36 54.99
N GLY A 47 -36.47 -6.29 54.53
CA GLY A 47 -36.85 -6.30 53.12
C GLY A 47 -36.19 -5.17 52.33
N LYS A 48 -36.20 -3.94 52.85
CA LYS A 48 -35.47 -2.82 52.26
C LYS A 48 -33.97 -3.03 52.21
N LYS A 49 -33.37 -3.67 53.24
CA LYS A 49 -31.93 -3.97 53.25
C LYS A 49 -31.57 -5.06 52.25
N TYR A 50 -32.41 -6.06 52.09
CA TYR A 50 -32.23 -7.09 51.07
C TYR A 50 -32.58 -6.58 49.67
N GLN A 51 -33.58 -5.73 49.53
CA GLN A 51 -33.92 -5.07 48.25
C GLN A 51 -32.82 -4.11 47.77
N ASN A 52 -32.22 -3.38 48.69
CA ASN A 52 -31.07 -2.50 48.42
C ASN A 52 -29.75 -3.28 48.23
N ASN A 53 -29.64 -4.51 48.80
CA ASN A 53 -28.47 -5.38 48.60
C ASN A 53 -28.67 -6.40 47.45
N PHE A 54 -29.87 -6.48 46.87
CA PHE A 54 -30.13 -7.25 45.64
C PHE A 54 -29.99 -6.39 44.42
N THR A 55 -28.90 -5.63 44.33
CA THR A 55 -28.39 -5.21 43.04
C THR A 55 -27.87 -6.48 42.38
N TYR A 56 -28.42 -6.85 41.24
CA TYR A 56 -27.82 -7.88 40.39
C TYR A 56 -26.42 -7.46 40.08
N LYS A 57 -25.43 -7.99 40.78
CA LYS A 57 -24.02 -7.76 40.50
C LYS A 57 -23.60 -8.80 39.49
N SER A 58 -23.35 -8.38 38.26
CA SER A 58 -22.62 -9.21 37.29
C SER A 58 -21.15 -8.88 37.36
N VAL A 59 -20.29 -9.88 37.18
CA VAL A 59 -18.85 -9.65 37.03
C VAL A 59 -18.61 -9.35 35.55
N LYS A 60 -18.05 -8.18 35.26
CA LYS A 60 -17.55 -7.82 33.93
C LYS A 60 -16.03 -7.75 33.99
N THR A 61 -15.37 -8.32 33.00
CA THR A 61 -13.95 -8.13 32.78
C THR A 61 -13.82 -7.18 31.59
N VAL A 62 -13.08 -6.11 31.75
CA VAL A 62 -12.70 -5.17 30.68
C VAL A 62 -11.23 -5.34 30.42
N THR A 63 -10.86 -5.47 29.17
CA THR A 63 -9.46 -5.47 28.72
C THR A 63 -8.91 -4.06 28.80
N VAL A 64 -7.67 -3.92 29.23
CA VAL A 64 -6.93 -2.66 29.21
C VAL A 64 -5.84 -2.83 28.16
N GLU A 65 -5.96 -2.07 27.06
CA GLU A 65 -5.02 -2.17 25.97
C GLU A 65 -3.66 -1.60 26.36
N PRO A 66 -2.56 -2.26 25.96
CA PRO A 66 -1.21 -1.75 26.15
C PRO A 66 -0.89 -0.63 25.17
N SER A 67 0.03 0.24 25.52
CA SER A 67 0.66 1.14 24.56
C SER A 67 1.59 0.33 23.65
N ARG A 68 1.49 0.54 22.33
CA ARG A 68 2.38 -0.08 21.35
C ARG A 68 3.78 0.47 21.49
N GLY A 69 4.83 -0.35 21.31
CA GLY A 69 6.23 0.07 21.37
C GLY A 69 6.58 1.12 20.32
N ASN A 70 7.52 1.97 20.60
CA ASN A 70 8.02 2.98 19.68
C ASN A 70 9.07 2.40 18.72
N ILE A 71 9.27 3.07 17.58
CA ILE A 71 10.31 2.71 16.61
C ILE A 71 11.24 3.91 16.45
N TYR A 72 12.53 3.68 16.61
CA TYR A 72 13.58 4.68 16.55
C TYR A 72 14.59 4.38 15.44
N ASP A 73 15.23 5.41 14.92
CA ASP A 73 16.39 5.25 14.03
C ASP A 73 17.66 4.87 14.82
N CYS A 74 18.79 4.71 14.12
CA CYS A 74 20.07 4.36 14.72
C CYS A 74 20.63 5.42 15.68
N ASN A 75 20.15 6.67 15.59
CA ASN A 75 20.55 7.80 16.43
C ASN A 75 19.57 8.03 17.59
N GLY A 76 18.52 7.21 17.71
CA GLY A 76 17.46 7.36 18.72
C GLY A 76 16.41 8.41 18.35
N LYS A 77 16.34 8.85 17.08
CA LYS A 77 15.30 9.74 16.58
C LYS A 77 14.01 8.95 16.39
N LEU A 78 12.91 9.49 16.86
CA LEU A 78 11.61 8.81 16.85
C LEU A 78 11.02 8.79 15.43
N ILE A 79 10.70 7.58 14.93
CA ILE A 79 10.09 7.36 13.62
C ILE A 79 8.61 7.01 13.78
N ALA A 80 8.28 6.10 14.69
CA ALA A 80 6.89 5.74 14.96
C ALA A 80 6.61 5.75 16.46
N TYR A 81 5.48 6.34 16.86
CA TYR A 81 5.10 6.48 18.26
C TYR A 81 3.60 6.54 18.43
N ASN A 82 3.15 6.55 19.67
CA ASN A 82 1.73 6.68 19.97
C ASN A 82 1.46 8.05 20.58
N GLU A 83 0.47 8.74 20.04
CA GLU A 83 -0.07 9.97 20.57
C GLU A 83 -1.41 9.69 21.25
N SER A 84 -1.67 10.34 22.36
CA SER A 84 -2.97 10.24 23.02
C SER A 84 -3.99 11.07 22.26
N SER A 85 -5.00 10.41 21.74
CA SER A 85 -6.15 11.02 21.10
C SER A 85 -7.38 10.90 22.00
N TYR A 86 -8.40 11.67 21.74
CA TYR A 86 -9.67 11.64 22.46
C TYR A 86 -10.77 11.21 21.50
N ALA A 87 -11.61 10.28 21.95
CA ALA A 87 -12.77 9.85 21.19
C ALA A 87 -14.05 10.09 21.97
N VAL A 88 -15.09 10.54 21.28
CA VAL A 88 -16.46 10.63 21.81
C VAL A 88 -17.21 9.37 21.43
N SER A 89 -17.69 8.64 22.43
CA SER A 89 -18.40 7.39 22.24
C SER A 89 -19.76 7.36 22.93
N TYR A 90 -20.65 6.49 22.42
CA TYR A 90 -21.94 6.21 23.05
C TYR A 90 -21.95 4.85 23.68
N VAL A 91 -22.35 4.78 24.96
CA VAL A 91 -22.57 3.54 25.70
C VAL A 91 -24.01 3.52 26.21
N SER A 92 -24.71 2.43 26.01
CA SER A 92 -26.11 2.27 26.47
C SER A 92 -26.15 1.89 27.94
N ASP A 93 -25.62 2.70 28.83
CA ASP A 93 -25.49 2.49 30.28
C ASP A 93 -26.55 3.16 31.11
N THR A 94 -27.37 4.03 30.52
CA THR A 94 -28.35 4.87 31.25
C THR A 94 -29.78 4.50 30.88
N ASP A 95 -30.66 4.39 31.89
CA ASP A 95 -32.11 4.19 31.67
C ASP A 95 -32.77 5.49 31.18
N LEU A 96 -32.70 5.69 29.86
CA LEU A 96 -33.30 6.84 29.18
C LEU A 96 -34.84 6.85 29.32
N THR A 97 -35.49 5.71 29.60
CA THR A 97 -36.96 5.61 29.70
C THR A 97 -37.50 6.44 30.86
N SER A 98 -36.86 6.37 32.01
CA SER A 98 -37.24 7.14 33.20
C SER A 98 -37.00 8.65 32.99
N ILE A 99 -35.94 9.00 32.26
CA ILE A 99 -35.59 10.40 31.99
C ILE A 99 -36.56 10.98 30.96
N ALA A 100 -36.78 10.32 29.85
CA ALA A 100 -37.69 10.71 28.78
C ALA A 100 -39.10 10.95 29.31
N LYS A 101 -39.57 10.06 30.17
CA LYS A 101 -40.89 10.22 30.83
C LYS A 101 -40.99 11.46 31.72
N LYS A 102 -39.91 11.86 32.39
CA LYS A 102 -39.87 13.11 33.19
C LYS A 102 -39.88 14.33 32.32
N MET A 103 -39.36 14.24 31.12
CA MET A 103 -39.26 15.35 30.14
C MET A 103 -40.45 15.40 29.18
N ASP A 104 -41.41 14.50 29.31
CA ASP A 104 -42.59 14.34 28.44
C ASP A 104 -42.21 14.11 26.96
N MET A 105 -41.20 13.26 26.73
CA MET A 105 -40.63 12.93 25.43
C MET A 105 -40.59 11.43 25.19
N THR A 106 -40.50 11.01 23.95
CA THR A 106 -40.14 9.61 23.62
C THR A 106 -38.64 9.37 23.87
N VAL A 107 -38.24 8.12 24.07
CA VAL A 107 -36.83 7.75 24.23
C VAL A 107 -36.05 8.10 22.98
N ASN A 108 -36.65 7.98 21.79
CA ASN A 108 -36.02 8.34 20.54
C ASN A 108 -35.79 9.86 20.43
N GLN A 109 -36.78 10.66 20.80
CA GLN A 109 -36.65 12.12 20.82
C GLN A 109 -35.54 12.57 21.80
N LEU A 110 -35.47 11.98 22.99
CA LEU A 110 -34.41 12.27 23.94
C LEU A 110 -33.01 11.91 23.37
N ARG A 111 -32.86 10.72 22.75
CA ARG A 111 -31.62 10.33 22.11
C ARG A 111 -31.22 11.29 20.98
N ASN A 112 -32.17 11.67 20.13
CA ASN A 112 -31.90 12.63 19.05
C ASN A 112 -31.43 13.97 19.59
N GLN A 113 -32.01 14.43 20.71
CA GLN A 113 -31.60 15.66 21.38
C GLN A 113 -30.18 15.57 21.95
N ILE A 114 -29.82 14.43 22.55
CA ILE A 114 -28.48 14.15 23.06
C ILE A 114 -27.48 14.15 21.90
N VAL A 115 -27.76 13.40 20.83
CA VAL A 115 -26.91 13.35 19.64
C VAL A 115 -26.73 14.73 19.01
N TYR A 116 -27.82 15.49 18.84
CA TYR A 116 -27.76 16.84 18.29
C TYR A 116 -26.87 17.78 19.13
N LYS A 117 -27.01 17.74 20.47
CA LYS A 117 -26.16 18.54 21.36
C LYS A 117 -24.69 18.13 21.24
N THR A 118 -24.40 16.83 21.11
CA THR A 118 -23.04 16.33 20.90
C THR A 118 -22.45 16.84 19.58
N ILE A 119 -23.23 16.80 18.49
CA ILE A 119 -22.81 17.35 17.19
C ILE A 119 -22.49 18.84 17.30
N LEU A 120 -23.33 19.61 18.00
CA LEU A 120 -23.06 21.04 18.19
C LEU A 120 -21.78 21.32 18.97
N ILE A 121 -21.46 20.51 19.98
CA ILE A 121 -20.21 20.65 20.75
C ILE A 121 -19.00 20.34 19.85
N LEU A 122 -19.07 19.27 19.05
CA LEU A 122 -18.03 18.93 18.08
C LEU A 122 -17.78 20.10 17.13
N GLU A 123 -18.80 20.58 16.45
CA GLU A 123 -18.69 21.67 15.46
C GLU A 123 -18.23 23.00 16.08
N GLN A 124 -18.64 23.32 17.29
CA GLN A 124 -18.20 24.55 17.99
C GLN A 124 -16.69 24.55 18.29
N ASN A 125 -16.10 23.36 18.45
CA ASN A 125 -14.68 23.20 18.72
C ASN A 125 -13.86 22.86 17.44
N GLY A 126 -14.52 22.83 16.28
CA GLY A 126 -13.87 22.53 15.00
C GLY A 126 -13.68 21.04 14.70
N ASP A 127 -14.30 20.16 15.52
CA ASP A 127 -14.26 18.72 15.33
C ASP A 127 -15.45 18.24 14.48
N SER A 128 -15.35 17.03 13.93
CA SER A 128 -16.38 16.41 13.09
C SER A 128 -16.76 15.02 13.58
N LEU A 129 -17.89 14.51 13.07
CA LEU A 129 -18.25 13.09 13.25
C LEU A 129 -17.30 12.22 12.46
N SER A 130 -16.94 11.07 13.02
CA SER A 130 -16.21 9.98 12.33
C SER A 130 -17.15 8.93 11.73
N VAL A 131 -18.46 9.12 11.90
CA VAL A 131 -19.51 8.23 11.37
C VAL A 131 -20.29 8.96 10.29
N ASP A 132 -20.58 8.26 9.21
CA ASP A 132 -21.26 8.84 8.05
C ASP A 132 -22.44 7.96 7.62
N LEU A 133 -23.40 8.56 6.96
CA LEU A 133 -24.54 7.87 6.38
C LEU A 133 -24.34 7.78 4.87
N PRO A 134 -24.55 6.61 4.22
CA PRO A 134 -24.38 6.50 2.78
C PRO A 134 -25.53 7.15 1.98
N ILE A 135 -25.92 8.35 2.41
CA ILE A 135 -26.90 9.23 1.77
C ILE A 135 -26.38 10.67 1.83
N LYS A 136 -26.21 11.29 0.67
CA LYS A 136 -25.76 12.68 0.54
C LYS A 136 -26.92 13.60 0.17
N LEU A 137 -26.90 14.81 0.73
CA LEU A 137 -27.76 15.92 0.32
C LEU A 137 -27.04 16.74 -0.75
N ASN A 138 -27.64 16.85 -1.94
CA ASN A 138 -27.12 17.65 -3.03
C ASN A 138 -27.50 19.13 -2.84
N ASP A 139 -26.84 20.03 -3.55
CA ASP A 139 -27.08 21.48 -3.48
C ASP A 139 -28.50 21.88 -3.92
N ASP A 140 -29.14 21.09 -4.78
CA ASP A 140 -30.53 21.27 -5.20
C ASP A 140 -31.56 20.78 -4.15
N GLY A 141 -31.09 20.23 -3.03
CA GLY A 141 -31.90 19.67 -1.97
C GLY A 141 -32.39 18.24 -2.24
N SER A 142 -31.93 17.59 -3.32
CA SER A 142 -32.20 16.18 -3.57
C SER A 142 -31.27 15.28 -2.75
N LEU A 143 -31.71 14.03 -2.52
CA LEU A 143 -30.93 13.02 -1.78
C LEU A 143 -30.49 11.92 -2.74
N CYS A 144 -29.24 11.52 -2.66
CA CYS A 144 -28.69 10.41 -3.43
C CYS A 144 -27.93 9.44 -2.53
N PHE A 145 -27.80 8.17 -2.96
CA PHE A 145 -26.89 7.23 -2.31
C PHE A 145 -25.47 7.51 -2.77
N THR A 146 -24.51 7.35 -1.83
CA THR A 146 -23.08 7.39 -2.10
C THR A 146 -22.49 6.01 -2.37
N ILE A 147 -23.28 4.95 -2.25
CA ILE A 147 -22.91 3.54 -2.43
C ILE A 147 -23.86 2.86 -3.41
N SER A 148 -23.43 1.75 -4.00
CA SER A 148 -24.19 0.96 -4.95
C SER A 148 -24.00 -0.55 -4.79
N GLY A 149 -24.68 -1.36 -5.58
CA GLY A 149 -24.48 -2.81 -5.66
C GLY A 149 -24.71 -3.55 -4.34
N THR A 150 -23.77 -4.42 -3.96
CA THR A 150 -23.88 -5.26 -2.75
C THR A 150 -23.87 -4.46 -1.47
N THR A 151 -23.09 -3.38 -1.43
CA THR A 151 -22.98 -2.48 -0.27
C THR A 151 -24.31 -1.77 0.01
N LEU A 152 -24.98 -1.27 -1.04
CA LEU A 152 -26.31 -0.70 -0.93
C LEU A 152 -27.33 -1.74 -0.43
N ASN A 153 -27.27 -2.96 -0.95
CA ASN A 153 -28.14 -4.03 -0.49
C ASN A 153 -27.97 -4.34 1.00
N THR A 154 -26.75 -4.36 1.50
CA THR A 154 -26.42 -4.55 2.91
C THR A 154 -26.96 -3.41 3.77
N PHE A 155 -26.80 -2.17 3.32
CA PHE A 155 -27.34 -0.99 3.98
C PHE A 155 -28.87 -1.07 4.08
N LEU A 156 -29.56 -1.37 3.00
CA LEU A 156 -31.04 -1.55 2.99
C LEU A 156 -31.50 -2.68 3.92
N MET A 157 -30.79 -3.81 3.93
CA MET A 157 -31.07 -4.90 4.87
C MET A 157 -31.00 -4.43 6.32
N ASN A 158 -29.95 -3.71 6.69
CA ASN A 158 -29.75 -3.21 8.05
C ASN A 158 -30.84 -2.21 8.45
N VAL A 159 -31.16 -1.26 7.57
CA VAL A 159 -32.18 -0.23 7.83
C VAL A 159 -33.56 -0.86 8.00
N TYR A 160 -33.94 -1.78 7.13
CA TYR A 160 -35.25 -2.45 7.18
C TYR A 160 -35.30 -3.66 8.13
N GLY A 161 -34.16 -4.04 8.73
CA GLY A 161 -34.05 -5.16 9.65
C GLY A 161 -34.25 -6.52 8.99
N ALA A 162 -33.90 -6.65 7.72
CA ALA A 162 -34.00 -7.88 6.97
C ALA A 162 -32.81 -8.81 7.25
N SER A 163 -33.05 -10.13 7.24
CA SER A 163 -31.99 -11.13 7.50
C SER A 163 -31.20 -11.55 6.26
N SER A 164 -31.73 -11.23 5.07
CA SER A 164 -31.09 -11.47 3.77
C SER A 164 -31.65 -10.53 2.71
N VAL A 165 -30.97 -10.36 1.61
CA VAL A 165 -31.43 -9.54 0.46
C VAL A 165 -32.77 -10.07 -0.07
N ASP A 166 -32.95 -11.39 -0.07
CA ASP A 166 -34.17 -12.04 -0.55
C ASP A 166 -35.39 -11.80 0.38
N SER A 167 -35.14 -11.45 1.63
CA SER A 167 -36.21 -11.11 2.61
C SER A 167 -36.70 -9.68 2.51
N LEU A 168 -36.03 -8.82 1.75
CA LEU A 168 -36.50 -7.48 1.38
C LEU A 168 -37.65 -7.58 0.38
N THR A 169 -38.69 -6.76 0.55
CA THR A 169 -39.75 -6.60 -0.45
C THR A 169 -39.22 -5.86 -1.68
N ASP A 170 -39.88 -6.02 -2.83
CA ASP A 170 -39.50 -5.31 -4.06
C ASP A 170 -39.48 -3.78 -3.89
N ALA A 171 -40.40 -3.23 -3.09
CA ALA A 171 -40.41 -1.81 -2.75
C ALA A 171 -39.18 -1.39 -1.92
N GLN A 172 -38.69 -2.25 -1.03
CA GLN A 172 -37.50 -1.98 -0.22
C GLN A 172 -36.19 -2.12 -1.02
N LYS A 173 -36.13 -3.10 -1.93
CA LYS A 173 -34.98 -3.26 -2.86
C LYS A 173 -34.81 -2.06 -3.79
N ASN A 174 -35.93 -1.47 -4.24
CA ASN A 174 -35.97 -0.34 -5.14
C ASN A 174 -36.19 1.01 -4.45
N SER A 175 -35.91 1.11 -3.12
CA SER A 175 -36.06 2.35 -2.39
C SER A 175 -35.05 3.38 -2.87
N THR A 176 -35.53 4.62 -3.12
CA THR A 176 -34.65 5.76 -3.34
C THR A 176 -33.98 6.22 -2.06
N ALA A 177 -32.92 6.99 -2.15
CA ALA A 177 -32.26 7.58 -0.97
C ALA A 177 -33.25 8.38 -0.12
N LYS A 178 -34.19 9.08 -0.77
CA LYS A 178 -35.27 9.81 -0.09
C LYS A 178 -36.21 8.87 0.69
N ASP A 179 -36.61 7.74 0.11
CA ASP A 179 -37.49 6.79 0.79
C ASP A 179 -36.83 6.22 2.05
N VAL A 180 -35.53 5.90 1.98
CA VAL A 180 -34.74 5.41 3.11
C VAL A 180 -34.57 6.49 4.16
N TYR A 181 -34.23 7.72 3.78
CA TYR A 181 -34.15 8.86 4.68
C TYR A 181 -35.46 9.11 5.42
N ASP A 182 -36.60 9.16 4.70
CA ASP A 182 -37.93 9.38 5.28
C ASP A 182 -38.33 8.21 6.21
N TYR A 183 -37.96 6.97 5.88
CA TYR A 183 -38.18 5.81 6.74
C TYR A 183 -37.37 5.88 8.02
N MET A 184 -36.06 6.16 7.93
CA MET A 184 -35.17 6.29 9.08
C MET A 184 -35.60 7.42 10.01
N ARG A 185 -36.00 8.56 9.43
CA ARG A 185 -36.48 9.72 10.16
C ARG A 185 -37.80 9.48 10.89
N SER A 186 -38.65 8.60 10.34
CA SER A 186 -40.01 8.38 10.87
C SER A 186 -40.03 7.75 12.26
N SER A 187 -41.19 7.82 12.92
CA SER A 187 -41.46 7.12 14.20
C SER A 187 -41.34 5.59 14.14
N LYS A 188 -41.23 5.03 12.92
CA LYS A 188 -40.97 3.59 12.72
C LYS A 188 -39.55 3.17 13.07
N LEU A 189 -38.56 4.10 12.98
CA LEU A 189 -37.18 3.81 13.31
C LEU A 189 -36.61 4.79 14.34
N PHE A 190 -36.27 6.03 13.98
CA PHE A 190 -35.56 6.94 14.88
C PHE A 190 -36.36 8.14 15.41
N ASP A 191 -37.53 8.44 14.88
CA ASP A 191 -38.44 9.51 15.34
C ASP A 191 -37.77 10.89 15.45
N VAL A 192 -37.10 11.30 14.34
CA VAL A 192 -36.35 12.58 14.29
C VAL A 192 -37.30 13.71 13.93
N ASP A 193 -37.34 14.74 14.78
CA ASP A 193 -38.25 15.89 14.70
C ASP A 193 -38.00 16.75 13.46
N ASP A 194 -39.05 17.43 12.99
CA ASP A 194 -39.01 18.40 11.88
C ASP A 194 -38.30 19.72 12.21
N VAL A 195 -37.98 19.93 13.49
CA VAL A 195 -37.26 21.13 13.94
C VAL A 195 -35.81 21.20 13.44
N TYR A 196 -35.20 20.07 13.10
CA TYR A 196 -33.82 20.01 12.61
C TYR A 196 -33.75 20.24 11.10
N SER A 197 -32.72 20.99 10.65
CA SER A 197 -32.46 21.15 9.21
C SER A 197 -32.10 19.80 8.56
N PRO A 198 -32.31 19.62 7.25
CA PRO A 198 -31.97 18.37 6.55
C PRO A 198 -30.53 17.90 6.77
N GLU A 199 -29.57 18.80 6.85
CA GLU A 199 -28.17 18.51 7.14
C GLU A 199 -28.00 17.90 8.53
N TYR A 200 -28.57 18.53 9.57
CA TYR A 200 -28.51 18.00 10.92
C TYR A 200 -29.29 16.68 11.07
N VAL A 201 -30.38 16.51 10.30
CA VAL A 201 -31.08 15.23 10.29
C VAL A 201 -30.16 14.12 9.77
N LEU A 202 -29.40 14.34 8.70
CA LEU A 202 -28.45 13.36 8.18
C LEU A 202 -27.38 13.01 9.22
N LYS A 203 -26.77 14.01 9.87
CA LYS A 203 -25.79 13.80 10.95
C LYS A 203 -26.39 13.01 12.14
N ILE A 204 -27.62 13.34 12.54
CA ILE A 204 -28.32 12.60 13.59
C ILE A 204 -28.59 11.17 13.14
N LEU A 205 -29.04 10.96 11.89
CA LEU A 205 -29.29 9.63 11.34
C LEU A 205 -28.04 8.79 11.26
N ALA A 206 -26.88 9.37 10.91
CA ALA A 206 -25.58 8.70 10.88
C ALA A 206 -25.25 8.10 12.26
N VAL A 207 -25.22 8.93 13.30
CA VAL A 207 -24.93 8.49 14.68
C VAL A 207 -25.97 7.46 15.16
N ARG A 208 -27.26 7.70 14.87
CA ARG A 208 -28.34 6.79 15.27
C ARG A 208 -28.26 5.44 14.55
N TYR A 209 -27.80 5.41 13.32
CA TYR A 209 -27.60 4.20 12.54
C TYR A 209 -26.45 3.36 13.10
N GLU A 210 -25.31 3.96 13.43
CA GLU A 210 -24.21 3.26 14.09
C GLU A 210 -24.62 2.65 15.45
N ILE A 211 -25.32 3.41 16.27
CA ILE A 211 -25.89 2.87 17.52
C ILE A 211 -26.89 1.72 17.25
N TRP A 212 -27.64 1.80 16.15
CA TRP A 212 -28.60 0.75 15.75
C TRP A 212 -27.91 -0.52 15.26
N LEU A 213 -26.79 -0.43 14.59
CA LEU A 213 -26.00 -1.60 14.17
C LEU A 213 -25.56 -2.41 15.39
N ASN A 214 -25.21 -1.74 16.49
CA ASN A 214 -24.81 -2.36 17.75
C ASN A 214 -25.96 -2.72 18.70
N ARG A 215 -27.23 -2.71 18.24
CA ARG A 215 -28.44 -2.96 19.08
C ARG A 215 -28.47 -4.29 19.80
N TYR A 216 -27.72 -5.29 19.35
CA TYR A 216 -27.59 -6.61 19.98
C TYR A 216 -26.36 -6.73 20.89
N GLN A 217 -25.50 -5.73 20.89
CA GLN A 217 -24.27 -5.65 21.70
C GLN A 217 -24.22 -4.33 22.49
N GLN A 218 -25.31 -3.96 23.14
CA GLN A 218 -25.50 -2.66 23.81
C GLN A 218 -24.48 -2.35 24.92
N TYR A 219 -23.71 -3.34 25.35
CA TYR A 219 -22.61 -3.20 26.31
C TYR A 219 -21.30 -2.74 25.64
N MET A 220 -21.21 -2.74 24.32
CA MET A 220 -20.06 -2.21 23.59
C MET A 220 -20.23 -0.72 23.37
N SER A 221 -19.12 -0.01 23.49
CA SER A 221 -19.01 1.40 23.11
C SER A 221 -19.13 1.54 21.59
N VAL A 222 -19.79 2.60 21.16
CA VAL A 222 -19.86 2.99 19.74
C VAL A 222 -19.19 4.34 19.61
N ASP A 223 -18.05 4.39 18.89
CA ASP A 223 -17.35 5.63 18.68
C ASP A 223 -18.10 6.48 17.66
N ILE A 224 -18.26 7.76 17.98
CA ILE A 224 -19.05 8.72 17.22
C ILE A 224 -18.13 9.73 16.54
N ALA A 225 -17.09 10.17 17.28
CA ALA A 225 -16.06 11.05 16.79
C ALA A 225 -14.73 10.63 17.40
N THR A 226 -13.73 10.40 16.58
CA THR A 226 -12.36 10.08 16.96
C THR A 226 -11.46 11.27 16.68
N ASP A 227 -10.29 11.31 17.32
CA ASP A 227 -9.30 12.37 17.18
C ASP A 227 -9.85 13.77 17.46
N VAL A 228 -10.70 13.88 18.49
CA VAL A 228 -11.30 15.15 18.88
C VAL A 228 -10.35 15.97 19.76
N SER A 229 -10.55 17.29 19.72
CA SER A 229 -9.76 18.26 20.47
C SER A 229 -9.93 18.13 21.98
N LYS A 230 -8.95 18.62 22.75
CA LYS A 230 -9.03 18.70 24.22
C LYS A 230 -10.22 19.56 24.67
N GLU A 231 -10.58 20.53 23.88
CA GLU A 231 -11.72 21.41 24.11
C GLU A 231 -13.03 20.62 24.04
N THR A 232 -13.19 19.79 23.04
CA THR A 232 -14.35 18.87 22.91
C THR A 232 -14.38 17.85 24.04
N TYR A 233 -13.23 17.23 24.36
CA TYR A 233 -13.11 16.33 25.52
C TYR A 233 -13.63 16.97 26.80
N ALA A 234 -13.17 18.21 27.11
CA ALA A 234 -13.60 18.93 28.29
C ALA A 234 -15.09 19.29 28.24
N ALA A 235 -15.58 19.79 27.10
CA ALA A 235 -16.98 20.21 26.94
C ALA A 235 -17.97 19.05 27.08
N ILE A 236 -17.65 17.86 26.56
CA ILE A 236 -18.47 16.65 26.74
C ILE A 236 -18.48 16.21 28.21
N LEU A 237 -17.33 16.25 28.91
CA LEU A 237 -17.26 15.90 30.32
C LEU A 237 -18.07 16.86 31.20
N GLU A 238 -18.00 18.17 30.91
CA GLU A 238 -18.78 19.18 31.62
C GLU A 238 -20.28 19.04 31.39
N SER A 239 -20.66 18.60 30.19
CA SER A 239 -22.07 18.41 29.80
C SER A 239 -22.64 17.02 30.14
N LYS A 240 -21.92 16.19 30.88
CA LYS A 240 -22.27 14.78 31.14
C LYS A 240 -23.66 14.59 31.77
N ASP A 241 -24.13 15.55 32.53
CA ASP A 241 -25.46 15.51 33.17
C ASP A 241 -26.62 15.71 32.16
N GLU A 242 -26.31 16.17 30.94
CA GLU A 242 -27.28 16.36 29.85
C GLU A 242 -27.05 15.39 28.68
N LEU A 243 -25.83 14.87 28.52
CA LEU A 243 -25.42 13.98 27.45
C LEU A 243 -25.43 12.51 27.91
N TYR A 244 -26.59 12.03 28.33
CA TYR A 244 -26.75 10.65 28.84
C TYR A 244 -26.27 9.59 27.84
N GLY A 245 -25.36 8.74 28.28
CA GLY A 245 -24.75 7.69 27.47
C GLY A 245 -23.58 8.14 26.62
N MET A 246 -23.31 9.45 26.49
CA MET A 246 -22.09 9.92 25.85
C MET A 246 -20.93 9.85 26.82
N ASN A 247 -19.81 9.31 26.34
CA ASN A 247 -18.56 9.18 27.07
C ASN A 247 -17.41 9.70 26.21
N VAL A 248 -16.31 10.01 26.87
CA VAL A 248 -15.06 10.32 26.18
C VAL A 248 -13.99 9.37 26.68
N ASN A 249 -13.29 8.78 25.72
CA ASN A 249 -12.22 7.84 25.94
C ASN A 249 -10.90 8.48 25.50
N ILE A 250 -9.81 8.05 26.14
CA ILE A 250 -8.46 8.35 25.66
C ILE A 250 -8.05 7.15 24.81
N GLU A 251 -7.76 7.40 23.55
CA GLU A 251 -7.29 6.41 22.61
C GLU A 251 -5.82 6.63 22.30
N SER A 252 -5.19 5.65 21.75
CA SER A 252 -3.80 5.69 21.31
C SER A 252 -3.75 5.71 19.79
N HIS A 253 -3.38 6.85 19.22
CA HIS A 253 -3.16 7.01 17.79
C HIS A 253 -1.72 6.71 17.44
N ARG A 254 -1.50 5.86 16.45
CA ARG A 254 -0.19 5.60 15.90
C ARG A 254 0.18 6.69 14.92
N VAL A 255 1.35 7.29 15.10
CA VAL A 255 1.87 8.39 14.28
C VAL A 255 3.23 7.99 13.71
N TYR A 256 3.43 8.26 12.43
CA TYR A 256 4.68 8.04 11.71
C TYR A 256 5.29 9.38 11.30
N ASN A 257 6.43 9.69 11.88
CA ASN A 257 7.19 10.89 11.50
C ASN A 257 7.79 10.70 10.11
N ASP A 258 7.69 11.75 9.28
CA ASP A 258 8.26 11.71 7.93
C ASP A 258 7.77 10.50 7.09
N ALA A 259 6.50 10.19 7.20
CA ALA A 259 5.81 8.97 6.76
C ALA A 259 6.27 8.43 5.39
N VAL A 260 6.26 9.27 4.37
CA VAL A 260 6.59 8.89 2.98
C VAL A 260 7.99 8.27 2.86
N TYR A 261 8.96 8.74 3.64
CA TYR A 261 10.34 8.26 3.56
C TYR A 261 10.55 6.88 4.18
N PHE A 262 9.65 6.46 5.07
CA PHE A 262 9.81 5.23 5.85
C PHE A 262 8.71 4.20 5.63
N ALA A 263 7.67 4.51 4.87
CA ALA A 263 6.48 3.66 4.72
C ALA A 263 6.82 2.22 4.32
N HIS A 264 7.77 2.02 3.39
CA HIS A 264 8.17 0.68 2.94
C HIS A 264 8.96 -0.11 3.99
N ILE A 265 9.61 0.57 4.94
CA ILE A 265 10.36 -0.06 6.04
C ILE A 265 9.42 -0.33 7.21
N ILE A 266 8.71 0.70 7.66
CA ILE A 266 7.89 0.65 8.87
C ILE A 266 6.56 -0.06 8.60
N GLY A 267 5.92 0.21 7.46
CA GLY A 267 4.55 -0.22 7.19
C GLY A 267 3.52 0.63 7.92
N TYR A 268 2.38 0.04 8.23
CA TYR A 268 1.27 0.67 8.94
C TYR A 268 0.47 -0.34 9.75
N ILE A 269 -0.38 0.13 10.66
CA ILE A 269 -1.29 -0.69 11.46
C ILE A 269 -2.72 -0.56 10.94
N GLY A 270 -3.52 -1.59 11.18
CA GLY A 270 -4.94 -1.61 10.79
C GLY A 270 -5.69 -2.75 11.45
N ASN A 271 -7.00 -2.79 11.30
CA ASN A 271 -7.85 -3.83 11.90
C ASN A 271 -7.42 -5.23 11.46
N ILE A 272 -7.41 -6.16 12.40
CA ILE A 272 -7.05 -7.55 12.15
C ILE A 272 -8.07 -8.23 11.22
N SER A 273 -7.61 -9.04 10.26
CA SER A 273 -8.49 -9.91 9.48
C SER A 273 -8.77 -11.22 10.19
N SER A 274 -9.81 -11.95 9.76
CA SER A 274 -10.13 -13.28 10.32
C SER A 274 -8.97 -14.26 10.17
N GLU A 275 -8.28 -14.21 9.02
CA GLU A 275 -7.14 -15.08 8.72
C GLU A 275 -5.93 -14.75 9.60
N GLU A 276 -5.62 -13.46 9.76
CA GLU A 276 -4.54 -13.00 10.64
C GLU A 276 -4.82 -13.36 12.10
N MET A 277 -6.06 -13.19 12.56
CA MET A 277 -6.48 -13.54 13.92
C MET A 277 -6.32 -15.04 14.17
N ASP A 278 -6.73 -15.88 13.23
CA ASP A 278 -6.57 -17.33 13.33
C ASP A 278 -5.10 -17.72 13.35
N GLU A 279 -4.24 -17.03 12.58
CA GLU A 279 -2.81 -17.28 12.54
C GLU A 279 -2.13 -16.87 13.84
N TYR A 280 -2.33 -15.65 14.31
CA TYR A 280 -1.70 -15.14 15.54
C TYR A 280 -2.15 -15.92 16.77
N ASN A 281 -3.44 -16.31 16.84
CA ASN A 281 -3.99 -17.00 17.99
C ASN A 281 -3.56 -18.47 18.15
N LYS A 282 -2.91 -19.08 17.13
CA LYS A 282 -2.52 -20.51 17.19
C LYS A 282 -1.65 -20.88 18.39
N ASN A 283 -0.80 -19.96 18.83
CA ASN A 283 0.23 -20.21 19.85
C ASN A 283 0.09 -19.31 21.09
N LEU A 284 -1.00 -18.55 21.21
CA LEU A 284 -1.19 -17.62 22.32
C LEU A 284 -2.09 -18.20 23.41
N ASP A 285 -1.79 -17.88 24.65
CA ASP A 285 -2.66 -18.14 25.80
C ASP A 285 -3.95 -17.32 25.69
N ASP A 286 -5.05 -17.86 26.23
CA ASP A 286 -6.40 -17.25 26.13
C ASP A 286 -6.49 -15.79 26.59
N LYS A 287 -5.57 -15.33 27.43
CA LYS A 287 -5.48 -13.93 27.90
C LYS A 287 -4.88 -12.96 26.90
N ASN A 288 -4.05 -13.46 25.99
CA ASN A 288 -3.28 -12.68 25.02
C ASN A 288 -3.78 -12.89 23.58
N LYS A 289 -4.91 -13.59 23.41
CA LYS A 289 -5.52 -13.78 22.08
C LYS A 289 -6.01 -12.47 21.52
N TYR A 290 -5.89 -12.37 20.22
CA TYR A 290 -6.49 -11.29 19.44
C TYR A 290 -7.97 -11.51 19.26
N ASP A 291 -8.72 -10.43 19.22
CA ASP A 291 -10.11 -10.40 18.79
C ASP A 291 -10.29 -9.53 17.52
N MET A 292 -11.49 -9.52 16.95
CA MET A 292 -11.77 -8.82 15.69
C MET A 292 -11.72 -7.29 15.81
N SER A 293 -11.59 -6.74 17.01
CA SER A 293 -11.44 -5.29 17.25
C SER A 293 -9.99 -4.87 17.39
N ASP A 294 -9.06 -5.83 17.47
CA ASP A 294 -7.65 -5.53 17.65
C ASP A 294 -7.03 -4.91 16.38
N VAL A 295 -6.08 -4.01 16.59
CA VAL A 295 -5.28 -3.38 15.56
C VAL A 295 -3.90 -4.02 15.53
N VAL A 296 -3.46 -4.43 14.35
CA VAL A 296 -2.19 -5.14 14.13
C VAL A 296 -1.38 -4.51 13.02
N GLY A 297 -0.08 -4.80 12.99
CA GLY A 297 0.79 -4.43 11.87
C GLY A 297 0.37 -5.11 10.57
N LYS A 298 0.17 -4.33 9.50
CA LYS A 298 -0.25 -4.82 8.18
C LYS A 298 0.91 -5.04 7.24
N MET A 299 1.95 -4.24 7.35
CA MET A 299 3.15 -4.28 6.52
C MET A 299 4.39 -3.90 7.33
N GLY A 300 5.56 -4.10 6.76
CA GLY A 300 6.83 -3.60 7.27
C GLY A 300 7.23 -4.15 8.65
N ILE A 301 8.01 -3.38 9.38
CA ILE A 301 8.45 -3.67 10.77
C ILE A 301 7.25 -3.80 11.71
N GLU A 302 6.20 -3.00 11.51
CA GLU A 302 4.96 -3.10 12.28
C GLU A 302 4.38 -4.52 12.26
N LYS A 303 4.39 -5.18 11.09
CA LYS A 303 3.90 -6.56 10.93
C LYS A 303 4.90 -7.60 11.40
N GLN A 304 6.17 -7.47 11.02
CA GLN A 304 7.18 -8.48 11.32
C GLN A 304 7.48 -8.59 12.83
N PHE A 305 7.37 -7.45 13.52
CA PHE A 305 7.62 -7.37 14.96
C PHE A 305 6.33 -7.13 15.77
N GLU A 306 5.17 -7.51 15.24
CA GLU A 306 3.88 -7.38 15.91
C GLU A 306 3.92 -7.91 17.34
N SER A 307 4.49 -9.09 17.57
CA SER A 307 4.60 -9.73 18.88
C SER A 307 5.47 -8.95 19.89
N GLN A 308 6.39 -8.11 19.39
CA GLN A 308 7.24 -7.27 20.23
C GLN A 308 6.58 -5.91 20.49
N LEU A 309 5.96 -5.33 19.45
CA LEU A 309 5.38 -4.00 19.50
C LEU A 309 4.04 -3.94 20.23
N ARG A 310 3.21 -4.99 20.17
CA ARG A 310 1.86 -5.00 20.75
C ARG A 310 1.84 -4.80 22.26
N GLY A 311 2.80 -5.38 22.99
CA GLY A 311 2.77 -5.44 24.46
C GLY A 311 1.86 -6.54 24.99
N THR A 312 1.47 -6.42 26.27
CA THR A 312 0.61 -7.41 26.93
C THR A 312 -0.61 -6.71 27.52
N THR A 313 -1.79 -7.17 27.17
CA THR A 313 -3.05 -6.61 27.64
C THR A 313 -3.20 -6.76 29.17
N GLY A 314 -3.68 -5.70 29.80
CA GLY A 314 -4.15 -5.73 31.17
C GLY A 314 -5.60 -6.15 31.27
N SER A 315 -6.12 -6.32 32.47
CA SER A 315 -7.53 -6.59 32.68
C SER A 315 -8.05 -5.97 33.96
N GLN A 316 -9.26 -5.43 33.89
CA GLN A 316 -10.00 -4.94 35.06
C GLN A 316 -11.27 -5.75 35.27
N LYS A 317 -11.36 -6.43 36.40
CA LYS A 317 -12.58 -7.13 36.82
C LYS A 317 -13.38 -6.24 37.74
N MET A 318 -14.64 -6.05 37.42
CA MET A 318 -15.51 -5.16 38.16
C MET A 318 -16.87 -5.77 38.39
N TYR A 319 -17.51 -5.43 39.52
CA TYR A 319 -18.94 -5.63 39.70
C TYR A 319 -19.67 -4.48 39.01
N VAL A 320 -20.59 -4.84 38.14
CA VAL A 320 -21.53 -3.88 37.52
C VAL A 320 -22.97 -4.22 37.92
N ASP A 321 -23.84 -3.21 37.99
CA ASP A 321 -25.26 -3.42 38.17
C ASP A 321 -25.93 -3.87 36.84
N ASN A 322 -27.24 -4.06 36.89
CA ASN A 322 -28.03 -4.46 35.72
C ASN A 322 -28.11 -3.40 34.61
N MET A 323 -27.55 -2.23 34.84
CA MET A 323 -27.48 -1.12 33.89
C MET A 323 -26.04 -0.85 33.40
N GLY A 324 -25.09 -1.69 33.80
CA GLY A 324 -23.68 -1.55 33.40
C GLY A 324 -22.85 -0.60 34.30
N LYS A 325 -23.49 0.01 35.34
CA LYS A 325 -22.76 0.93 36.22
C LYS A 325 -21.76 0.17 37.11
N ILE A 326 -20.52 0.64 37.10
CA ILE A 326 -19.45 0.09 37.95
C ILE A 326 -19.77 0.33 39.40
N LEU A 327 -19.83 -0.76 40.16
CA LEU A 327 -20.08 -0.74 41.59
C LEU A 327 -18.80 -0.85 42.41
N GLU A 328 -17.88 -1.68 41.94
CA GLU A 328 -16.61 -1.96 42.61
C GLU A 328 -15.63 -2.63 41.67
N ILE A 329 -14.36 -2.22 41.68
CA ILE A 329 -13.28 -2.92 41.01
C ILE A 329 -12.77 -4.01 41.92
N ILE A 330 -12.81 -5.27 41.43
CA ILE A 330 -12.48 -6.47 42.23
C ILE A 330 -10.98 -6.79 42.10
N ASP A 331 -10.47 -6.66 40.87
CA ASP A 331 -9.13 -7.05 40.50
C ASP A 331 -8.69 -6.21 39.33
N SER A 332 -7.42 -5.84 39.30
CA SER A 332 -6.80 -5.08 38.19
C SER A 332 -5.40 -5.60 37.92
N THR A 333 -5.13 -5.94 36.68
CA THR A 333 -3.79 -6.23 36.18
C THR A 333 -3.47 -5.15 35.18
N ASP A 334 -2.38 -4.41 35.39
CA ASP A 334 -1.96 -3.34 34.49
C ASP A 334 -1.50 -3.93 33.15
N ALA A 335 -1.76 -3.20 32.06
CA ALA A 335 -1.19 -3.49 30.76
C ALA A 335 0.31 -3.22 30.76
N VAL A 336 1.07 -4.01 30.01
CA VAL A 336 2.51 -3.83 29.83
C VAL A 336 2.74 -3.32 28.41
N ALA A 337 3.35 -2.13 28.29
CA ALA A 337 3.68 -1.54 27.00
C ALA A 337 4.55 -2.48 26.15
N GLY A 338 4.41 -2.38 24.84
CA GLY A 338 5.24 -3.08 23.88
C GLY A 338 6.71 -2.66 23.95
N ASN A 339 7.57 -3.47 23.36
CA ASN A 339 8.99 -3.22 23.30
C ASN A 339 9.33 -2.18 22.25
N ASP A 340 10.29 -1.32 22.54
CA ASP A 340 10.80 -0.33 21.59
C ASP A 340 11.81 -0.95 20.63
N ILE A 341 11.71 -0.62 19.34
CA ILE A 341 12.60 -1.11 18.29
C ILE A 341 13.54 0.00 17.85
N TYR A 342 14.83 -0.31 17.82
CA TYR A 342 15.88 0.55 17.27
C TYR A 342 16.35 -0.01 15.94
N LEU A 343 16.18 0.79 14.88
CA LEU A 343 16.60 0.42 13.55
C LEU A 343 18.09 0.71 13.33
N THR A 344 18.65 0.13 12.28
CA THR A 344 20.00 0.44 11.78
C THR A 344 20.00 1.67 10.87
N ILE A 345 18.81 2.09 10.41
CA ILE A 345 18.58 3.20 9.47
C ILE A 345 18.97 4.53 10.10
N ASP A 346 19.70 5.36 9.35
CA ASP A 346 19.90 6.77 9.62
C ASP A 346 18.81 7.58 8.92
N SER A 347 17.96 8.24 9.69
CA SER A 347 16.78 8.89 9.14
C SER A 347 17.09 10.09 8.23
N ASP A 348 18.18 10.80 8.49
CA ASP A 348 18.55 11.95 7.64
C ASP A 348 19.16 11.48 6.31
N LEU A 349 19.94 10.39 6.34
CA LEU A 349 20.45 9.73 5.13
C LEU A 349 19.31 9.13 4.30
N GLN A 350 18.34 8.48 4.96
CA GLN A 350 17.15 7.90 4.30
C GLN A 350 16.38 8.96 3.50
N LYS A 351 16.08 10.10 4.13
CA LYS A 351 15.39 11.22 3.48
C LYS A 351 16.18 11.79 2.32
N TYR A 352 17.48 11.97 2.53
CA TYR A 352 18.36 12.47 1.47
C TYR A 352 18.35 11.53 0.27
N CYS A 353 18.53 10.23 0.50
CA CYS A 353 18.52 9.22 -0.57
C CYS A 353 17.19 9.21 -1.34
N TYR A 354 16.06 9.34 -0.66
CA TYR A 354 14.75 9.41 -1.33
C TYR A 354 14.63 10.63 -2.24
N ASN A 355 14.96 11.82 -1.72
CA ASN A 355 14.88 13.07 -2.48
C ASN A 355 15.88 13.08 -3.65
N ALA A 356 17.08 12.55 -3.45
CA ALA A 356 18.10 12.43 -4.51
C ALA A 356 17.62 11.50 -5.64
N LEU A 357 16.96 10.38 -5.30
CA LEU A 357 16.39 9.46 -6.30
C LEU A 357 15.27 10.11 -7.09
N GLU A 358 14.36 10.80 -6.43
CA GLU A 358 13.26 11.52 -7.10
C GLU A 358 13.79 12.61 -8.02
N GLN A 359 14.79 13.39 -7.58
CA GLN A 359 15.44 14.41 -8.38
C GLN A 359 16.17 13.82 -9.59
N GLU A 360 16.88 12.70 -9.40
CA GLU A 360 17.60 12.05 -10.49
C GLU A 360 16.63 11.51 -11.54
N ILE A 361 15.56 10.84 -11.15
CA ILE A 361 14.52 10.36 -12.09
C ILE A 361 13.90 11.54 -12.85
N SER A 362 13.61 12.66 -12.16
CA SER A 362 13.15 13.89 -12.82
C SER A 362 14.16 14.40 -13.85
N SER A 363 15.44 14.41 -13.52
CA SER A 363 16.51 14.85 -14.42
C SER A 363 16.60 13.95 -15.66
N ILE A 364 16.47 12.63 -15.49
CA ILE A 364 16.43 11.67 -16.60
C ILE A 364 15.25 11.96 -17.53
N LEU A 365 14.04 12.10 -16.98
CA LEU A 365 12.84 12.43 -17.78
C LEU A 365 13.05 13.73 -18.57
N LEU A 366 13.57 14.78 -17.95
CA LEU A 366 13.81 16.07 -18.59
C LEU A 366 14.87 16.00 -19.69
N SER A 367 15.88 15.12 -19.56
CA SER A 367 16.89 14.91 -20.59
C SER A 367 16.33 14.30 -21.87
N HIS A 368 15.26 13.50 -21.75
CA HIS A 368 14.56 12.85 -22.86
C HIS A 368 13.33 13.62 -23.33
N LEU A 369 12.88 14.65 -22.59
CA LEU A 369 11.69 15.43 -22.90
C LEU A 369 11.90 16.33 -24.13
N ARG A 370 11.00 16.25 -25.12
CA ARG A 370 11.02 17.01 -26.36
C ARG A 370 9.73 17.83 -26.50
N ASN A 371 9.88 19.06 -26.99
CA ASN A 371 8.75 19.93 -27.36
C ASN A 371 8.21 19.57 -28.77
N GLU A 372 7.79 18.32 -28.90
CA GLU A 372 7.31 17.75 -30.14
C GLU A 372 5.99 17.01 -29.90
N THR A 373 5.17 16.88 -30.96
CA THR A 373 3.91 16.12 -30.88
C THR A 373 4.17 14.61 -31.00
N PHE A 374 5.19 14.23 -31.75
CA PHE A 374 5.56 12.84 -32.00
C PHE A 374 7.05 12.62 -31.74
N ALA A 375 7.39 11.49 -31.16
CA ALA A 375 8.77 11.10 -30.92
C ALA A 375 9.55 10.96 -32.24
N VAL A 376 10.81 11.40 -32.24
CA VAL A 376 11.74 11.29 -33.39
C VAL A 376 12.64 10.05 -33.22
N SER A 377 12.94 9.68 -32.00
CA SER A 377 13.65 8.45 -31.62
C SER A 377 12.86 7.67 -30.56
N ASP A 378 13.20 6.38 -30.41
CA ASP A 378 12.55 5.49 -29.44
C ASP A 378 12.81 5.92 -27.97
N ASP A 379 13.83 6.76 -27.75
CA ASP A 379 14.20 7.28 -26.42
C ASP A 379 13.54 8.64 -26.09
N ASP A 380 12.83 9.26 -27.04
CA ASP A 380 12.22 10.58 -26.82
C ASP A 380 10.90 10.44 -26.05
N ILE A 381 10.72 11.30 -25.05
CA ILE A 381 9.46 11.55 -24.37
C ILE A 381 8.89 12.86 -24.92
N THR A 382 7.71 12.85 -25.52
CA THR A 382 7.11 14.07 -26.05
C THR A 382 6.35 14.84 -24.97
N ILE A 383 6.17 16.13 -25.16
CA ILE A 383 5.31 16.92 -24.26
C ILE A 383 3.87 16.39 -24.27
N MET A 384 3.44 15.77 -25.36
CA MET A 384 2.09 15.15 -25.43
C MET A 384 2.01 13.90 -24.57
N ASP A 385 3.08 13.12 -24.44
CA ASP A 385 3.12 11.99 -23.50
C ASP A 385 2.99 12.47 -22.06
N VAL A 386 3.62 13.60 -21.70
CA VAL A 386 3.48 14.20 -20.37
C VAL A 386 2.04 14.64 -20.09
N TYR A 387 1.39 15.30 -21.05
CA TYR A 387 -0.01 15.71 -20.88
C TYR A 387 -0.96 14.51 -20.79
N ALA A 388 -0.77 13.51 -21.64
CA ALA A 388 -1.56 12.29 -21.63
C ALA A 388 -1.37 11.50 -20.32
N ALA A 389 -0.13 11.44 -19.82
CA ALA A 389 0.20 10.76 -18.57
C ALA A 389 -0.55 11.31 -17.35
N LEU A 390 -0.83 12.61 -17.30
CA LEU A 390 -1.59 13.22 -16.21
C LEU A 390 -3.04 12.70 -16.15
N PHE A 391 -3.66 12.41 -17.29
CA PHE A 391 -4.96 11.74 -17.33
C PHE A 391 -4.83 10.24 -17.08
N ASP A 392 -3.82 9.62 -17.69
CA ASP A 392 -3.60 8.19 -17.64
C ASP A 392 -3.35 7.67 -16.22
N ASN A 393 -2.60 8.43 -15.39
CA ASN A 393 -2.36 8.12 -13.99
C ASN A 393 -3.35 8.81 -13.01
N ASN A 394 -4.49 9.28 -13.50
CA ASN A 394 -5.57 9.90 -12.70
C ASN A 394 -5.11 11.12 -11.85
N ILE A 395 -4.07 11.84 -12.29
CA ILE A 395 -3.69 13.11 -11.66
C ILE A 395 -4.74 14.16 -12.00
N ILE A 396 -5.11 14.27 -13.27
CA ILE A 396 -6.32 14.99 -13.69
C ILE A 396 -7.46 13.98 -13.74
N SER A 397 -8.44 14.15 -12.86
CA SER A 397 -9.61 13.27 -12.77
C SER A 397 -10.61 13.59 -13.89
N ILE A 398 -10.95 12.60 -14.70
CA ILE A 398 -12.00 12.73 -15.76
C ILE A 398 -13.37 12.89 -15.11
N ASP A 399 -13.63 12.25 -13.97
CA ASP A 399 -14.90 12.35 -13.25
C ASP A 399 -15.16 13.76 -12.74
N ASN A 400 -14.13 14.46 -12.27
CA ASN A 400 -14.23 15.84 -11.80
C ASN A 400 -14.65 16.80 -12.90
N LEU A 401 -14.33 16.52 -14.17
CA LEU A 401 -14.75 17.35 -15.31
C LEU A 401 -16.27 17.43 -15.45
N SER A 402 -17.00 16.45 -14.93
CA SER A 402 -18.48 16.38 -14.97
C SER A 402 -19.14 16.69 -13.62
N ALA A 403 -18.36 17.00 -12.59
CA ALA A 403 -18.85 17.27 -11.24
C ALA A 403 -19.78 18.49 -11.20
N ALA A 404 -20.64 18.58 -10.19
CA ALA A 404 -21.59 19.67 -10.05
C ALA A 404 -20.90 21.04 -9.86
N ASP A 405 -19.75 21.03 -9.19
CA ASP A 405 -18.88 22.18 -8.89
C ASP A 405 -17.75 22.38 -9.92
N ALA A 406 -17.72 21.61 -11.01
CA ALA A 406 -16.72 21.72 -12.06
C ALA A 406 -16.63 23.17 -12.59
N SER A 407 -15.43 23.61 -12.95
CA SER A 407 -15.15 24.93 -13.54
C SER A 407 -15.80 25.07 -14.95
N GLU A 408 -15.74 26.26 -15.51
CA GLU A 408 -16.20 26.48 -16.90
C GLU A 408 -15.32 25.72 -17.89
N LEU A 409 -14.02 25.68 -17.66
CA LEU A 409 -13.07 24.92 -18.49
C LEU A 409 -13.34 23.40 -18.39
N GLU A 410 -13.45 22.86 -17.20
CA GLU A 410 -13.75 21.45 -16.98
C GLU A 410 -15.00 21.00 -17.73
N ARG A 411 -16.09 21.75 -17.58
CA ARG A 411 -17.33 21.46 -18.31
C ARG A 411 -17.18 21.54 -19.83
N SER A 412 -16.41 22.51 -20.33
CA SER A 412 -16.12 22.65 -21.77
C SER A 412 -15.33 21.46 -22.31
N VAL A 413 -14.30 21.03 -21.58
CA VAL A 413 -13.49 19.86 -21.91
C VAL A 413 -14.35 18.60 -21.89
N TYR A 414 -15.18 18.41 -20.87
CA TYR A 414 -16.10 17.27 -20.77
C TYR A 414 -17.11 17.22 -21.93
N GLN A 415 -17.67 18.36 -22.33
CA GLN A 415 -18.60 18.43 -23.48
C GLN A 415 -17.90 18.03 -24.79
N SER A 416 -16.68 18.50 -24.99
CA SER A 416 -15.84 18.13 -26.14
C SER A 416 -15.55 16.64 -26.15
N PHE A 417 -15.14 16.09 -25.02
CA PHE A 417 -14.90 14.66 -24.82
C PHE A 417 -16.16 13.82 -25.08
N SER A 418 -17.30 14.19 -24.50
CA SER A 418 -18.56 13.43 -24.68
C SER A 418 -18.97 13.38 -26.16
N THR A 419 -18.74 14.47 -26.88
CA THR A 419 -19.02 14.54 -28.32
C THR A 419 -18.03 13.65 -29.10
N ALA A 420 -16.75 13.67 -28.76
CA ALA A 420 -15.72 12.82 -29.38
C ALA A 420 -16.02 11.34 -29.13
N LYS A 421 -16.29 10.96 -27.87
CA LYS A 421 -16.64 9.58 -27.47
C LYS A 421 -17.84 9.04 -28.23
N ALA A 422 -18.92 9.82 -28.35
CA ALA A 422 -20.09 9.43 -29.12
C ALA A 422 -19.76 9.16 -30.61
N ASN A 423 -18.93 10.02 -31.22
CA ASN A 423 -18.52 9.83 -32.63
C ASN A 423 -17.61 8.59 -32.79
N ILE A 424 -16.68 8.38 -31.86
CA ILE A 424 -15.78 7.23 -31.84
C ILE A 424 -16.58 5.92 -31.72
N LEU A 425 -17.51 5.84 -30.76
CA LEU A 425 -18.35 4.65 -30.57
C LEU A 425 -19.18 4.33 -31.84
N ASN A 426 -19.74 5.35 -32.51
CA ASN A 426 -20.46 5.14 -33.79
C ASN A 426 -19.52 4.62 -34.89
N GLN A 427 -18.28 5.09 -34.94
CA GLN A 427 -17.30 4.62 -35.93
C GLN A 427 -16.80 3.22 -35.60
N LEU A 428 -16.57 2.90 -34.33
CA LEU A 428 -16.24 1.55 -33.87
C LEU A 428 -17.34 0.54 -34.18
N ASP A 429 -18.61 0.91 -33.96
CA ASP A 429 -19.76 0.09 -34.41
C ASP A 429 -19.68 -0.23 -35.90
N SER A 430 -19.38 0.79 -36.72
CA SER A 430 -19.21 0.59 -38.18
C SER A 430 -18.02 -0.30 -38.53
N ILE A 431 -16.85 -0.13 -37.86
CA ILE A 431 -15.64 -0.93 -38.11
C ILE A 431 -15.87 -2.39 -37.70
N LEU A 432 -16.44 -2.62 -36.51
CA LEU A 432 -16.69 -3.96 -36.02
C LEU A 432 -17.77 -4.71 -36.77
N LYS A 433 -18.86 -4.05 -37.19
CA LYS A 433 -20.04 -4.75 -37.75
C LYS A 433 -20.21 -4.62 -39.25
N VAL A 434 -19.60 -3.63 -39.91
CA VAL A 434 -19.86 -3.32 -41.29
C VAL A 434 -18.63 -3.29 -42.20
N ASN A 435 -17.58 -2.53 -41.79
CA ASN A 435 -16.51 -2.17 -42.69
C ASN A 435 -15.26 -3.05 -42.61
N HIS A 436 -15.18 -4.05 -41.80
CA HIS A 436 -14.10 -5.03 -41.62
C HIS A 436 -12.72 -4.63 -42.21
N THR A 437 -12.29 -3.38 -42.01
CA THR A 437 -11.02 -2.85 -42.52
C THR A 437 -9.85 -3.55 -41.84
N PRO A 438 -8.85 -4.06 -42.59
CA PRO A 438 -7.61 -4.53 -42.01
C PRO A 438 -6.95 -3.44 -41.12
N VAL A 439 -6.28 -3.86 -40.05
CA VAL A 439 -5.71 -2.92 -39.04
C VAL A 439 -4.78 -1.89 -39.68
N ASN A 440 -3.94 -2.28 -40.68
CA ASN A 440 -3.06 -1.35 -41.38
C ASN A 440 -3.79 -0.29 -42.24
N GLY A 441 -5.11 -0.43 -42.44
CA GLY A 441 -5.94 0.56 -43.14
C GLY A 441 -6.63 1.54 -42.19
N LEU A 442 -6.46 1.39 -40.87
CA LEU A 442 -6.99 2.27 -39.85
C LEU A 442 -5.98 3.38 -39.53
N THR A 443 -6.46 4.48 -38.92
CA THR A 443 -5.59 5.48 -38.32
C THR A 443 -4.97 4.92 -37.02
N ASP A 444 -3.86 5.49 -36.56
CA ASP A 444 -3.20 5.03 -35.33
C ASP A 444 -4.14 5.07 -34.11
N GLU A 445 -5.01 6.08 -34.03
CA GLU A 445 -6.08 6.15 -33.04
C GLU A 445 -6.96 4.88 -33.04
N TYR A 446 -7.45 4.45 -34.20
CA TYR A 446 -8.32 3.25 -34.26
C TYR A 446 -7.55 1.95 -34.16
N LYS A 447 -6.23 1.94 -34.45
CA LYS A 447 -5.38 0.79 -34.14
C LYS A 447 -5.27 0.57 -32.64
N ASP A 448 -4.98 1.63 -31.89
CA ASP A 448 -4.92 1.59 -30.43
C ASP A 448 -6.26 1.12 -29.83
N TYR A 449 -7.41 1.57 -30.37
CA TYR A 449 -8.71 1.08 -29.92
C TYR A 449 -8.93 -0.40 -30.23
N MET A 450 -8.44 -0.92 -31.38
CA MET A 450 -8.52 -2.35 -31.69
C MET A 450 -7.65 -3.18 -30.77
N GLU A 451 -6.46 -2.69 -30.42
CA GLU A 451 -5.59 -3.35 -29.45
C GLU A 451 -6.22 -3.36 -28.05
N TYR A 452 -6.79 -2.24 -27.64
CA TYR A 452 -7.44 -2.11 -26.34
C TYR A 452 -8.64 -3.06 -26.16
N ILE A 453 -9.37 -3.40 -27.22
CA ILE A 453 -10.43 -4.42 -27.17
C ILE A 453 -9.90 -5.73 -26.59
N PHE A 454 -8.73 -6.21 -27.02
CA PHE A 454 -8.16 -7.47 -26.52
C PHE A 454 -7.66 -7.35 -25.09
N VAL A 455 -7.13 -6.20 -24.71
CA VAL A 455 -6.73 -5.90 -23.32
C VAL A 455 -7.95 -5.95 -22.41
N MET A 456 -9.02 -5.25 -22.75
CA MET A 456 -10.27 -5.23 -22.00
C MET A 456 -10.88 -6.63 -21.87
N LEU A 457 -11.01 -7.37 -22.97
CA LEU A 457 -11.58 -8.73 -22.97
C LEU A 457 -10.74 -9.70 -22.14
N LYS A 458 -9.41 -9.56 -22.16
CA LYS A 458 -8.51 -10.36 -21.32
C LYS A 458 -8.68 -10.03 -19.83
N ASN A 459 -8.72 -8.76 -19.46
CA ASN A 459 -8.91 -8.32 -18.07
C ASN A 459 -10.26 -8.79 -17.50
N LYS A 460 -11.28 -8.89 -18.35
CA LYS A 460 -12.60 -9.42 -17.96
C LYS A 460 -12.67 -10.96 -17.99
N GLY A 461 -11.58 -11.65 -18.33
CA GLY A 461 -11.53 -13.12 -18.39
C GLY A 461 -12.33 -13.72 -19.55
N ILE A 462 -12.67 -12.94 -20.56
CA ILE A 462 -13.42 -13.37 -21.76
C ILE A 462 -12.45 -13.89 -22.83
N TYR A 463 -11.26 -13.31 -22.95
CA TYR A 463 -10.22 -13.70 -23.89
C TYR A 463 -9.04 -14.37 -23.20
N ASP A 464 -8.74 -15.61 -23.61
CA ASP A 464 -7.54 -16.35 -23.19
C ASP A 464 -6.51 -16.34 -24.32
N ASN A 465 -5.48 -15.52 -24.18
CA ASN A 465 -4.41 -15.37 -25.17
C ASN A 465 -3.45 -16.57 -25.21
N THR A 466 -3.56 -17.56 -24.32
CA THR A 466 -2.70 -18.76 -24.29
C THR A 466 -3.18 -19.85 -25.28
N ILE A 467 -4.43 -19.79 -25.70
CA ILE A 467 -5.03 -20.83 -26.57
C ILE A 467 -4.49 -20.75 -28.00
N ILE A 468 -4.18 -19.54 -28.49
CA ILE A 468 -3.63 -19.35 -29.83
C ILE A 468 -2.13 -19.03 -29.70
N PRO A 469 -1.23 -19.93 -30.15
CA PRO A 469 0.19 -19.69 -30.01
C PRO A 469 0.66 -18.57 -30.95
N SER A 470 1.70 -17.85 -30.56
CA SER A 470 2.31 -16.76 -31.35
C SER A 470 2.86 -17.20 -32.71
N THR A 471 3.01 -18.51 -32.94
CA THR A 471 3.39 -19.11 -34.22
C THR A 471 2.21 -19.39 -35.15
N ASP A 472 0.97 -19.16 -34.68
CA ASP A 472 -0.23 -19.33 -35.50
C ASP A 472 -0.27 -18.29 -36.63
N ARG A 473 -0.57 -18.73 -37.83
CA ARG A 473 -0.56 -17.87 -39.02
C ARG A 473 -1.60 -16.74 -38.97
N THR A 474 -2.76 -16.99 -38.37
CA THR A 474 -3.81 -15.95 -38.27
C THR A 474 -3.44 -14.92 -37.20
N TYR A 475 -2.83 -15.41 -36.09
CA TYR A 475 -2.21 -14.52 -35.09
C TYR A 475 -1.16 -13.60 -35.71
N ILE A 476 -0.21 -14.19 -36.48
CA ILE A 476 0.86 -13.43 -37.16
C ILE A 476 0.25 -12.42 -38.12
N ASN A 477 -0.74 -12.81 -38.94
CA ASN A 477 -1.37 -11.89 -39.86
C ASN A 477 -2.07 -10.73 -39.14
N TYR A 478 -2.64 -10.95 -37.96
CA TYR A 478 -3.24 -9.88 -37.14
C TYR A 478 -2.15 -8.99 -36.51
N ALA A 479 -1.12 -9.57 -35.94
CA ALA A 479 0.04 -8.86 -35.39
C ALA A 479 0.79 -8.03 -36.45
N ASP A 480 0.82 -8.53 -37.71
CA ASP A 480 1.36 -7.79 -38.88
C ASP A 480 0.32 -6.82 -39.49
N GLU A 481 -0.81 -6.59 -38.82
CA GLU A 481 -1.91 -5.69 -39.23
C GLU A 481 -2.57 -6.03 -40.58
N LEU A 482 -2.40 -7.24 -41.12
CA LEU A 482 -2.84 -7.64 -42.45
C LEU A 482 -4.34 -8.07 -42.52
N ILE A 483 -4.96 -8.31 -41.37
CA ILE A 483 -6.38 -8.69 -41.27
C ILE A 483 -7.11 -7.74 -40.29
N SER A 484 -8.44 -7.75 -40.38
CA SER A 484 -9.27 -6.93 -39.51
C SER A 484 -9.40 -7.51 -38.08
N ALA A 485 -9.75 -6.67 -37.11
CA ALA A 485 -10.16 -7.12 -35.79
C ALA A 485 -11.39 -8.05 -35.86
N TYR A 486 -12.31 -7.82 -36.76
CA TYR A 486 -13.45 -8.69 -37.05
C TYR A 486 -12.98 -10.12 -37.37
N ASP A 487 -12.08 -10.27 -38.36
CA ASP A 487 -11.60 -11.59 -38.79
C ASP A 487 -10.86 -12.30 -37.66
N TYR A 488 -10.06 -11.57 -36.89
CA TYR A 488 -9.29 -12.16 -35.80
C TYR A 488 -10.17 -12.51 -34.60
N LEU A 489 -11.13 -11.69 -34.19
CA LEU A 489 -12.07 -11.99 -33.11
C LEU A 489 -12.94 -13.24 -33.47
N LYS A 490 -13.44 -13.32 -34.69
CA LYS A 490 -14.15 -14.54 -35.17
C LYS A 490 -13.26 -15.78 -35.16
N TYR A 491 -12.00 -15.64 -35.55
CA TYR A 491 -11.03 -16.74 -35.43
C TYR A 491 -10.83 -17.16 -33.94
N CYS A 492 -10.67 -16.22 -33.03
CA CYS A 492 -10.57 -16.47 -31.57
C CYS A 492 -11.81 -17.21 -31.05
N ILE A 493 -13.02 -16.80 -31.43
CA ILE A 493 -14.27 -17.50 -31.10
C ILE A 493 -14.22 -18.95 -31.65
N SER A 494 -13.84 -19.14 -32.92
CA SER A 494 -13.81 -20.47 -33.56
C SER A 494 -12.77 -21.42 -32.89
N LYS A 495 -11.77 -20.88 -32.23
CA LYS A 495 -10.73 -21.63 -31.48
C LYS A 495 -11.07 -21.82 -30.01
N GLY A 496 -12.14 -21.21 -29.53
CA GLY A 496 -12.48 -21.22 -28.10
C GLY A 496 -11.57 -20.35 -27.24
N ALA A 497 -10.83 -19.41 -27.84
CA ALA A 497 -10.04 -18.43 -27.14
C ALA A 497 -10.88 -17.28 -26.56
N ILE A 498 -12.11 -17.11 -27.03
CA ILE A 498 -13.10 -16.19 -26.48
C ILE A 498 -14.27 -17.01 -25.94
N ASP A 499 -14.59 -16.81 -24.67
CA ASP A 499 -15.71 -17.44 -23.98
C ASP A 499 -16.78 -16.39 -23.62
N ILE A 500 -17.92 -16.45 -24.31
CA ILE A 500 -19.04 -15.52 -24.08
C ILE A 500 -20.03 -16.02 -23.02
N SER A 501 -19.78 -17.13 -22.35
CA SER A 501 -20.71 -17.70 -21.37
C SER A 501 -21.03 -16.76 -20.21
N SER A 502 -20.14 -15.80 -19.91
CA SER A 502 -20.33 -14.77 -18.89
C SER A 502 -21.20 -13.59 -19.36
N ILE A 503 -21.32 -13.37 -20.67
CA ILE A 503 -22.03 -12.21 -21.24
C ILE A 503 -23.37 -12.56 -21.89
N SER A 504 -23.65 -13.84 -22.17
CA SER A 504 -24.90 -14.31 -22.74
C SER A 504 -25.58 -15.35 -21.87
N THR A 505 -26.78 -15.06 -21.41
CA THR A 505 -27.61 -15.94 -20.57
C THR A 505 -28.50 -16.91 -21.39
N SER A 506 -28.53 -16.81 -22.73
CA SER A 506 -29.40 -17.64 -23.55
C SER A 506 -28.73 -18.98 -23.84
N SER A 507 -29.44 -20.08 -23.53
CA SER A 507 -29.02 -21.47 -23.78
C SER A 507 -29.19 -21.92 -25.22
N ASN A 508 -29.33 -21.01 -26.20
CA ASN A 508 -29.47 -21.35 -27.60
C ASN A 508 -28.09 -21.62 -28.24
N TYR A 509 -28.05 -22.58 -29.16
CA TYR A 509 -26.88 -22.80 -30.00
C TYR A 509 -26.78 -21.64 -31.00
N TYR A 510 -25.77 -20.76 -30.80
CA TYR A 510 -25.39 -19.72 -31.72
C TYR A 510 -24.38 -20.23 -32.73
N ASP A 511 -24.44 -19.78 -33.94
CA ASP A 511 -23.33 -19.92 -34.87
C ASP A 511 -22.23 -18.88 -34.56
N THR A 512 -21.07 -18.97 -35.24
CA THR A 512 -19.95 -18.05 -34.98
C THR A 512 -20.29 -16.58 -35.28
N ASP A 513 -21.21 -16.33 -36.23
CA ASP A 513 -21.59 -14.98 -36.59
C ASP A 513 -22.50 -14.37 -35.52
N GLU A 514 -23.46 -15.12 -35.01
CA GLU A 514 -24.33 -14.71 -33.91
C GLU A 514 -23.56 -14.47 -32.63
N ILE A 515 -22.54 -15.32 -32.33
CA ILE A 515 -21.62 -15.13 -31.20
C ILE A 515 -20.84 -13.84 -31.36
N TYR A 516 -20.34 -13.57 -32.55
CA TYR A 516 -19.60 -12.35 -32.83
C TYR A 516 -20.46 -11.09 -32.66
N ASP A 517 -21.69 -11.10 -33.13
CA ASP A 517 -22.61 -9.95 -32.99
C ASP A 517 -22.84 -9.63 -31.49
N VAL A 518 -23.06 -10.68 -30.66
CA VAL A 518 -23.20 -10.51 -29.21
C VAL A 518 -21.93 -9.92 -28.60
N LEU A 519 -20.76 -10.40 -29.02
CA LEU A 519 -19.46 -9.90 -28.53
C LEU A 519 -19.23 -8.43 -28.94
N ALA A 520 -19.56 -8.08 -30.19
CA ALA A 520 -19.41 -6.72 -30.70
C ALA A 520 -20.32 -5.72 -29.94
N ASP A 521 -21.56 -6.13 -29.69
CA ASP A 521 -22.49 -5.33 -28.87
C ASP A 521 -21.98 -5.16 -27.45
N TYR A 522 -21.44 -6.23 -26.84
CA TYR A 522 -20.86 -6.19 -25.51
C TYR A 522 -19.66 -5.23 -25.43
N ILE A 523 -18.73 -5.30 -26.38
CA ILE A 523 -17.57 -4.41 -26.46
C ILE A 523 -18.01 -2.94 -26.48
N LEU A 524 -18.98 -2.61 -27.35
CA LEU A 524 -19.48 -1.23 -27.48
C LEU A 524 -20.23 -0.76 -26.23
N GLU A 525 -20.92 -1.65 -25.52
CA GLU A 525 -21.62 -1.30 -24.28
C GLU A 525 -20.61 -1.04 -23.14
N GLU A 526 -19.60 -1.93 -22.99
CA GLU A 526 -18.54 -1.75 -21.99
C GLU A 526 -17.77 -0.45 -22.18
N PHE A 527 -17.46 -0.08 -23.43
CA PHE A 527 -16.74 1.15 -23.74
C PHE A 527 -17.49 2.44 -23.37
N LYS A 528 -18.80 2.36 -23.09
CA LYS A 528 -19.54 3.54 -22.60
C LYS A 528 -19.10 3.98 -21.21
N ASP A 529 -18.72 3.03 -20.35
CA ASP A 529 -18.40 3.28 -18.96
C ASP A 529 -16.95 2.87 -18.61
N ASP A 530 -16.11 2.55 -19.61
CA ASP A 530 -14.73 2.14 -19.43
C ASP A 530 -13.80 3.36 -19.32
N THR A 531 -13.24 3.58 -18.14
CA THR A 531 -12.38 4.74 -17.84
C THR A 531 -11.03 4.67 -18.55
N ASP A 532 -10.47 3.49 -18.78
CA ASP A 532 -9.19 3.36 -19.51
C ASP A 532 -9.39 3.63 -21.00
N PHE A 533 -10.56 3.27 -21.55
CA PHE A 533 -10.94 3.68 -22.91
C PHE A 533 -11.10 5.22 -22.99
N ASP A 534 -11.68 5.85 -21.99
CA ASP A 534 -11.81 7.30 -21.91
C ASP A 534 -10.44 8.01 -21.92
N LYS A 535 -9.49 7.50 -21.14
CA LYS A 535 -8.10 8.01 -21.13
C LYS A 535 -7.44 7.92 -22.52
N LEU A 536 -7.68 6.83 -23.23
CA LEU A 536 -7.18 6.69 -24.60
C LEU A 536 -7.81 7.72 -25.56
N ILE A 537 -9.08 8.06 -25.39
CA ILE A 537 -9.72 9.16 -26.13
C ILE A 537 -9.05 10.50 -25.78
N PHE A 538 -8.80 10.79 -24.50
CA PHE A 538 -8.10 12.01 -24.08
C PHE A 538 -6.71 12.13 -24.73
N LYS A 539 -5.95 11.03 -24.81
CA LYS A 539 -4.66 10.99 -25.53
C LYS A 539 -4.81 11.51 -26.95
N TYR A 540 -5.83 11.04 -27.70
CA TYR A 540 -6.04 11.45 -29.09
C TYR A 540 -6.66 12.84 -29.25
N MET A 541 -7.42 13.31 -28.25
CA MET A 541 -7.88 14.70 -28.20
C MET A 541 -6.71 15.68 -28.01
N LEU A 542 -5.70 15.29 -27.20
CA LEU A 542 -4.45 16.05 -27.05
C LEU A 542 -3.64 16.06 -28.35
N LEU A 543 -3.40 14.88 -28.96
CA LEU A 543 -2.66 14.76 -30.22
C LEU A 543 -3.31 15.51 -31.38
N SER A 544 -4.65 15.59 -31.41
CA SER A 544 -5.39 16.37 -32.42
C SER A 544 -5.52 17.86 -32.11
N GLY A 545 -5.09 18.31 -30.92
CA GLY A 545 -5.18 19.71 -30.47
C GLY A 545 -6.61 20.14 -30.10
N GLN A 546 -7.53 19.21 -29.86
CA GLN A 546 -8.85 19.50 -29.28
C GLN A 546 -8.76 19.91 -27.82
N ILE A 547 -7.77 19.39 -27.12
CA ILE A 547 -7.32 19.84 -25.80
C ILE A 547 -5.89 20.34 -25.98
N THR A 548 -5.61 21.53 -25.51
CA THR A 548 -4.29 22.15 -25.65
C THR A 548 -3.47 21.96 -24.37
N GLY A 549 -2.14 22.11 -24.46
CA GLY A 549 -1.28 22.14 -23.28
C GLY A 549 -1.66 23.25 -22.30
N ALA A 550 -2.26 24.35 -22.78
CA ALA A 550 -2.77 25.41 -21.91
C ALA A 550 -4.00 24.96 -21.11
N ASP A 551 -4.91 24.22 -21.75
CA ASP A 551 -6.08 23.67 -21.05
C ASP A 551 -5.63 22.65 -19.98
N VAL A 552 -4.62 21.81 -20.26
CA VAL A 552 -4.06 20.86 -19.29
C VAL A 552 -3.48 21.60 -18.08
N ILE A 553 -2.70 22.65 -18.31
CA ILE A 553 -2.14 23.46 -17.23
C ILE A 553 -3.24 24.08 -16.37
N ASP A 554 -4.23 24.70 -16.98
CA ASP A 554 -5.34 25.32 -16.24
C ASP A 554 -6.14 24.27 -15.45
N LEU A 555 -6.36 23.07 -15.98
CA LEU A 555 -7.00 21.94 -15.27
C LEU A 555 -6.22 21.51 -14.02
N LEU A 556 -4.88 21.57 -14.03
CA LEU A 556 -4.06 21.24 -12.84
C LEU A 556 -4.35 22.22 -11.68
N TYR A 557 -4.69 23.48 -11.98
CA TYR A 557 -5.08 24.44 -10.96
C TYR A 557 -6.56 24.32 -10.59
N ASP A 558 -7.45 24.12 -11.56
CA ASP A 558 -8.88 23.95 -11.33
C ASP A 558 -9.17 22.76 -10.39
N GLN A 559 -8.41 21.66 -10.54
CA GLN A 559 -8.52 20.47 -9.69
C GLN A 559 -7.61 20.51 -8.43
N GLY A 560 -6.94 21.63 -8.17
CA GLY A 560 -6.14 21.83 -6.96
C GLY A 560 -4.86 21.00 -6.86
N ILE A 561 -4.38 20.42 -7.98
CA ILE A 561 -3.11 19.68 -8.06
C ILE A 561 -1.95 20.65 -7.88
N LEU A 562 -2.04 21.81 -8.53
CA LEU A 562 -1.18 22.95 -8.32
C LEU A 562 -1.96 24.08 -7.65
N THR A 563 -1.28 24.94 -6.88
CA THR A 563 -1.88 26.07 -6.16
C THR A 563 -1.42 27.41 -6.74
N GLU A 564 -2.36 28.31 -7.05
CA GLU A 564 -2.06 29.62 -7.63
C GLU A 564 -1.31 30.58 -6.67
N ASN A 565 -1.49 30.37 -5.36
CA ASN A 565 -1.03 31.33 -4.36
C ASN A 565 0.51 31.42 -4.30
N GLY A 566 1.08 32.47 -4.91
CA GLY A 566 2.51 32.72 -4.95
C GLY A 566 3.23 32.07 -6.13
N ASP A 567 2.52 31.39 -7.03
CA ASP A 567 3.10 30.77 -8.21
C ASP A 567 3.43 31.80 -9.31
N THR A 568 4.69 32.18 -9.36
CA THR A 568 5.19 33.14 -10.35
C THR A 568 5.27 32.53 -11.75
N ASP A 569 5.47 31.22 -11.88
CA ASP A 569 5.52 30.53 -13.17
C ASP A 569 4.12 30.51 -13.82
N TYR A 570 3.08 30.27 -13.04
CA TYR A 570 1.71 30.35 -13.54
C TYR A 570 1.31 31.76 -13.95
N ALA A 571 1.69 32.77 -13.17
CA ALA A 571 1.45 34.17 -13.54
C ALA A 571 2.16 34.54 -14.85
N ASN A 572 3.38 34.08 -15.05
CA ASN A 572 4.16 34.27 -16.29
C ASN A 572 3.50 33.52 -17.46
N PHE A 573 3.04 32.31 -17.25
CA PHE A 573 2.30 31.52 -18.24
C PHE A 573 1.00 32.24 -18.66
N LYS A 574 0.15 32.66 -17.72
CA LYS A 574 -1.11 33.37 -18.02
C LYS A 574 -0.88 34.71 -18.73
N SER A 575 0.26 35.36 -18.53
CA SER A 575 0.64 36.57 -19.24
C SER A 575 1.27 36.33 -20.63
N GLY A 576 1.50 35.08 -21.00
CA GLY A 576 2.14 34.66 -22.26
C GLY A 576 3.66 34.88 -22.31
N LEU A 577 4.32 35.07 -21.16
CA LEU A 577 5.77 35.17 -21.04
C LEU A 577 6.46 33.82 -21.10
N VAL A 578 5.77 32.76 -20.67
CA VAL A 578 6.25 31.36 -20.63
C VAL A 578 5.28 30.50 -21.45
N GLY A 579 5.79 29.63 -22.30
CA GLY A 579 5.00 28.68 -23.05
C GLY A 579 4.63 27.45 -22.21
N SER A 580 3.64 26.66 -22.69
CA SER A 580 3.18 25.45 -21.98
C SER A 580 4.29 24.42 -21.75
N TYR A 581 5.21 24.25 -22.74
CA TYR A 581 6.35 23.35 -22.60
C TYR A 581 7.29 23.80 -21.47
N ASP A 582 7.76 25.07 -21.54
CA ASP A 582 8.70 25.59 -20.53
C ASP A 582 8.08 25.61 -19.13
N PHE A 583 6.76 25.84 -19.05
CA PHE A 583 6.02 25.75 -17.80
C PHE A 583 6.09 24.33 -17.22
N MET A 584 5.72 23.31 -18.00
CA MET A 584 5.75 21.92 -17.56
C MET A 584 7.18 21.45 -17.24
N TYR A 585 8.15 21.84 -18.07
CA TYR A 585 9.56 21.57 -17.81
C TYR A 585 9.99 22.06 -16.43
N ASN A 586 9.64 23.32 -16.08
CA ASN A 586 9.97 23.91 -14.78
C ASN A 586 9.24 23.18 -13.63
N LYS A 587 7.95 22.83 -13.80
CA LYS A 587 7.18 22.12 -12.79
C LYS A 587 7.74 20.73 -12.50
N ILE A 588 8.19 20.00 -13.53
CA ILE A 588 8.85 18.70 -13.38
C ILE A 588 10.23 18.89 -12.72
N LYS A 589 11.02 19.87 -13.17
CA LYS A 589 12.34 20.16 -12.61
C LYS A 589 12.29 20.49 -11.11
N ASN A 590 11.30 21.22 -10.69
CA ASN A 590 11.09 21.63 -9.30
C ASN A 590 10.33 20.59 -8.46
N LEU A 591 10.00 19.43 -9.04
CA LEU A 591 9.23 18.35 -8.42
C LEU A 591 7.82 18.76 -7.94
N GLU A 592 7.26 19.82 -8.51
CA GLU A 592 5.85 20.18 -8.33
C GLU A 592 4.95 19.23 -9.12
N ILE A 593 5.43 18.72 -10.25
CA ILE A 593 4.93 17.53 -10.95
C ILE A 593 6.02 16.47 -10.85
N THR A 594 5.78 15.43 -10.06
CA THR A 594 6.78 14.40 -9.78
C THR A 594 6.82 13.31 -10.87
N PRO A 595 7.93 12.59 -11.02
CA PRO A 595 7.98 11.42 -11.91
C PRO A 595 6.90 10.37 -11.60
N ALA A 596 6.56 10.18 -10.33
CA ALA A 596 5.49 9.29 -9.91
C ALA A 596 4.11 9.73 -10.43
N MET A 597 3.82 11.03 -10.45
CA MET A 597 2.57 11.55 -11.01
C MET A 597 2.45 11.25 -12.51
N LEU A 598 3.55 11.28 -13.24
CA LEU A 598 3.57 11.02 -14.67
C LEU A 598 3.52 9.52 -15.01
N ALA A 599 4.08 8.66 -14.17
CA ALA A 599 4.19 7.21 -14.43
C ALA A 599 4.87 6.87 -15.79
N LEU A 600 5.69 7.80 -16.32
CA LEU A 600 6.50 7.60 -17.50
C LEU A 600 7.86 6.99 -17.14
N ASP A 601 8.46 6.22 -18.05
CA ASP A 601 9.77 5.61 -17.80
C ASP A 601 10.92 6.63 -17.86
N PRO A 602 11.80 6.67 -16.82
CA PRO A 602 11.67 6.00 -15.53
C PRO A 602 10.73 6.75 -14.56
N CYS A 603 9.96 6.00 -13.79
CA CYS A 603 9.12 6.58 -12.73
C CYS A 603 9.37 5.93 -11.36
N SER A 604 10.38 5.09 -11.25
CA SER A 604 10.63 4.32 -10.03
C SER A 604 12.11 3.99 -9.85
N GLY A 605 12.49 3.67 -8.60
CA GLY A 605 13.85 3.25 -8.31
C GLY A 605 14.01 2.74 -6.87
N SER A 606 15.21 2.24 -6.58
CA SER A 606 15.60 1.81 -5.25
C SER A 606 17.07 2.09 -4.95
N ILE A 607 17.33 2.35 -3.66
CA ILE A 607 18.68 2.56 -3.13
C ILE A 607 18.83 1.69 -1.88
N VAL A 608 19.97 1.03 -1.76
CA VAL A 608 20.35 0.32 -0.53
C VAL A 608 21.75 0.75 -0.13
N VAL A 609 21.88 1.31 1.07
CA VAL A 609 23.15 1.74 1.67
C VAL A 609 23.47 0.82 2.84
N THR A 610 24.65 0.17 2.81
CA THR A 610 25.06 -0.78 3.85
C THR A 610 26.41 -0.44 4.47
N ASP A 611 26.59 -0.88 5.73
CA ASP A 611 27.88 -0.85 6.41
C ASP A 611 28.63 -2.17 6.12
N PRO A 612 29.80 -2.14 5.42
CA PRO A 612 30.52 -3.36 5.07
C PRO A 612 31.12 -4.10 6.27
N ALA A 613 31.21 -3.49 7.45
CA ALA A 613 31.76 -4.12 8.63
C ALA A 613 30.73 -4.97 9.41
N THR A 614 29.45 -4.72 9.21
CA THR A 614 28.35 -5.30 10.01
C THR A 614 27.24 -5.92 9.17
N GLY A 615 27.02 -5.45 7.93
CA GLY A 615 25.87 -5.80 7.12
C GLY A 615 24.61 -4.99 7.47
N GLU A 616 24.71 -4.02 8.39
CA GLU A 616 23.58 -3.13 8.73
C GLU A 616 23.19 -2.25 7.54
N ILE A 617 21.91 -2.09 7.34
CA ILE A 617 21.36 -1.17 6.33
C ILE A 617 21.23 0.22 6.95
N ARG A 618 21.92 1.21 6.38
CA ARG A 618 21.88 2.61 6.80
C ARG A 618 20.79 3.42 6.13
N ALA A 619 20.43 3.06 4.90
CA ALA A 619 19.28 3.57 4.17
C ALA A 619 18.75 2.50 3.21
N MET A 620 17.43 2.42 3.06
CA MET A 620 16.75 1.55 2.10
C MET A 620 15.55 2.29 1.52
N VAL A 621 15.68 2.74 0.28
CA VAL A 621 14.69 3.55 -0.41
C VAL A 621 13.97 2.72 -1.47
N SER A 622 12.66 2.86 -1.51
CA SER A 622 11.80 2.48 -2.63
C SER A 622 11.02 3.73 -3.07
N TYR A 623 11.14 4.11 -4.34
CA TYR A 623 10.42 5.23 -4.94
C TYR A 623 9.51 4.72 -6.06
N PRO A 624 8.28 5.23 -6.21
CA PRO A 624 7.60 6.12 -5.28
C PRO A 624 7.16 5.42 -3.99
N SER A 625 6.69 6.20 -3.03
CA SER A 625 6.22 5.73 -1.75
C SER A 625 4.83 6.32 -1.42
N TYR A 626 4.32 6.04 -0.25
CA TYR A 626 2.99 6.43 0.20
C TYR A 626 3.02 7.00 1.63
N ASP A 627 2.00 7.78 2.00
CA ASP A 627 1.83 8.27 3.37
C ASP A 627 1.08 7.22 4.21
N ASN A 628 1.79 6.53 5.08
CA ASN A 628 1.22 5.50 5.93
C ASN A 628 0.35 6.05 7.08
N ASN A 629 0.41 7.34 7.42
CA ASN A 629 -0.54 7.95 8.36
C ASN A 629 -1.97 7.94 7.81
N LEU A 630 -2.14 8.10 6.48
CA LEU A 630 -3.46 8.08 5.84
C LEU A 630 -4.06 6.67 5.71
N LEU A 631 -3.26 5.63 5.98
CA LEU A 631 -3.68 4.22 5.98
C LEU A 631 -3.79 3.64 7.38
N THR A 632 -3.51 4.41 8.42
CA THR A 632 -3.47 3.96 9.81
C THR A 632 -4.56 4.61 10.64
N ASN A 633 -4.86 4.05 11.80
CA ASN A 633 -5.97 4.48 12.66
C ASN A 633 -7.32 4.43 11.93
N THR A 634 -7.69 5.48 11.21
CA THR A 634 -8.85 5.49 10.30
C THR A 634 -8.33 5.58 8.86
N ILE A 635 -8.60 4.56 8.06
CA ILE A 635 -8.17 4.54 6.65
C ILE A 635 -8.94 5.61 5.88
N ASP A 636 -8.21 6.50 5.19
CA ASP A 636 -8.80 7.40 4.20
C ASP A 636 -9.15 6.58 2.94
N PRO A 637 -10.44 6.39 2.61
CA PRO A 637 -10.84 5.53 1.51
C PRO A 637 -10.46 6.10 0.14
N ASP A 638 -10.44 7.43 -0.01
CA ASP A 638 -10.08 8.09 -1.26
C ASP A 638 -8.57 7.96 -1.50
N TYR A 639 -7.78 8.15 -0.45
CA TYR A 639 -6.34 7.94 -0.51
C TYR A 639 -5.98 6.46 -0.78
N TYR A 640 -6.67 5.52 -0.12
CA TYR A 640 -6.47 4.09 -0.36
C TYR A 640 -6.77 3.72 -1.82
N ALA A 641 -7.89 4.20 -2.37
CA ALA A 641 -8.24 4.01 -3.78
C ALA A 641 -7.17 4.63 -4.70
N LYS A 642 -6.69 5.83 -4.39
CA LYS A 642 -5.62 6.50 -5.14
C LYS A 642 -4.35 5.65 -5.20
N VAL A 643 -3.80 5.21 -4.06
CA VAL A 643 -2.52 4.47 -4.04
C VAL A 643 -2.64 3.05 -4.60
N THR A 644 -3.83 2.43 -4.57
CA THR A 644 -4.07 1.10 -5.14
C THR A 644 -4.27 1.13 -6.66
N ASN A 645 -4.80 2.22 -7.20
CA ASN A 645 -5.03 2.41 -8.64
C ASN A 645 -3.87 3.14 -9.34
N ASP A 646 -2.88 3.63 -8.60
CA ASP A 646 -1.71 4.32 -9.15
C ASP A 646 -0.84 3.34 -9.94
N LYS A 647 -0.58 3.65 -11.21
CA LYS A 647 0.20 2.81 -12.13
C LYS A 647 1.65 2.62 -11.69
N THR A 648 2.17 3.54 -10.89
CA THR A 648 3.51 3.41 -10.29
C THR A 648 3.54 2.45 -9.10
N THR A 649 2.42 1.92 -8.66
CA THR A 649 2.33 0.97 -7.53
C THR A 649 3.12 1.42 -6.29
N PRO A 650 2.77 2.57 -5.68
CA PRO A 650 3.57 3.17 -4.60
C PRO A 650 3.66 2.31 -3.34
N MET A 651 2.77 1.34 -3.13
CA MET A 651 2.85 0.40 -2.00
C MET A 651 3.82 -0.78 -2.24
N TYR A 652 4.36 -0.93 -3.46
CA TYR A 652 5.27 -2.02 -3.80
C TYR A 652 6.70 -1.70 -3.35
N ASN A 653 7.25 -2.46 -2.40
CA ASN A 653 8.63 -2.26 -1.91
C ASN A 653 9.65 -2.75 -2.95
N ARG A 654 10.12 -1.83 -3.78
CA ARG A 654 11.04 -2.15 -4.88
C ARG A 654 12.39 -2.66 -4.43
N ALA A 655 12.91 -2.15 -3.32
CA ALA A 655 14.20 -2.57 -2.80
C ALA A 655 14.26 -4.06 -2.48
N THR A 656 13.14 -4.63 -2.02
CA THR A 656 13.06 -6.02 -1.55
C THR A 656 12.28 -6.94 -2.48
N MET A 657 11.35 -6.38 -3.30
CA MET A 657 10.43 -7.20 -4.08
C MET A 657 10.69 -7.15 -5.59
N GLN A 658 11.15 -6.00 -6.11
CA GLN A 658 11.44 -5.86 -7.54
C GLN A 658 12.77 -6.53 -7.87
N LYS A 659 12.72 -7.49 -8.78
CA LYS A 659 13.90 -8.18 -9.29
C LYS A 659 14.32 -7.62 -10.63
N THR A 660 15.62 -7.62 -10.89
CA THR A 660 16.21 -7.26 -12.17
C THR A 660 17.45 -8.12 -12.45
N ALA A 661 17.79 -8.27 -13.72
CA ALA A 661 19.08 -8.82 -14.10
C ALA A 661 20.22 -7.89 -13.61
N PRO A 662 21.29 -8.43 -13.02
CA PRO A 662 22.40 -7.64 -12.48
C PRO A 662 23.25 -6.98 -13.58
N GLY A 663 23.17 -7.43 -14.82
CA GLY A 663 24.00 -6.97 -15.92
C GLY A 663 25.48 -7.01 -15.57
N SER A 664 26.24 -6.03 -16.05
CA SER A 664 27.70 -5.96 -15.87
C SER A 664 28.19 -5.90 -14.42
N THR A 665 27.31 -5.65 -13.43
CA THR A 665 27.70 -5.75 -12.02
C THR A 665 28.09 -7.19 -11.64
N PHE A 666 27.50 -8.21 -12.27
CA PHE A 666 27.83 -9.62 -12.03
C PHE A 666 29.24 -10.03 -12.45
N LYS A 667 29.91 -9.24 -13.32
CA LYS A 667 31.29 -9.48 -13.76
C LYS A 667 32.27 -9.56 -12.59
N ILE A 668 31.97 -8.94 -11.47
CA ILE A 668 32.77 -9.03 -10.23
C ILE A 668 32.77 -10.47 -9.71
N ILE A 669 31.61 -11.13 -9.66
CA ILE A 669 31.48 -12.55 -9.25
C ILE A 669 32.16 -13.46 -10.27
N THR A 670 32.00 -13.18 -11.56
CA THR A 670 32.66 -13.91 -12.65
C THR A 670 34.18 -13.78 -12.54
N SER A 671 34.70 -12.62 -12.11
CA SER A 671 36.15 -12.42 -11.89
C SER A 671 36.67 -13.32 -10.76
N VAL A 672 35.96 -13.37 -9.63
CA VAL A 672 36.31 -14.29 -8.53
C VAL A 672 36.30 -15.74 -9.02
N ALA A 673 35.24 -16.15 -9.73
CA ALA A 673 35.13 -17.51 -10.27
C ALA A 673 36.27 -17.84 -11.21
N ALA A 674 36.65 -16.94 -12.12
CA ALA A 674 37.71 -17.18 -13.11
C ALA A 674 39.10 -17.30 -12.46
N LEU A 675 39.40 -16.49 -11.44
CA LEU A 675 40.68 -16.58 -10.70
C LEU A 675 40.76 -17.85 -9.86
N GLU A 676 39.76 -18.16 -9.10
CA GLU A 676 39.72 -19.33 -8.20
C GLU A 676 39.72 -20.68 -8.93
N GLU A 677 39.03 -20.77 -10.07
CA GLU A 677 39.05 -21.96 -10.92
C GLU A 677 40.33 -22.01 -11.81
N ASN A 678 41.28 -21.09 -11.61
CA ASN A 678 42.54 -20.98 -12.35
C ASN A 678 42.34 -20.95 -13.89
N LEU A 679 41.25 -20.34 -14.35
CA LEU A 679 40.93 -20.18 -15.77
C LEU A 679 41.74 -19.04 -16.42
N VAL A 680 42.20 -18.12 -15.59
CA VAL A 680 43.00 -16.97 -15.99
C VAL A 680 43.84 -16.48 -14.80
N THR A 681 45.02 -15.89 -15.06
CA THR A 681 45.73 -15.13 -14.01
C THR A 681 45.37 -13.65 -14.09
N ALA A 682 45.54 -12.89 -12.99
CA ALA A 682 45.22 -11.47 -12.95
C ALA A 682 45.86 -10.63 -14.05
N ASP A 683 47.10 -10.97 -14.45
CA ASP A 683 47.91 -10.27 -15.44
C ASP A 683 47.83 -10.87 -16.86
N GLU A 684 47.13 -11.98 -17.04
CA GLU A 684 46.93 -12.62 -18.35
C GLU A 684 46.09 -11.70 -19.25
N THR A 685 46.63 -11.40 -20.43
CA THR A 685 45.92 -10.57 -21.41
C THR A 685 45.13 -11.46 -22.38
N ILE A 686 43.90 -11.01 -22.64
CA ILE A 686 43.00 -11.60 -23.65
C ILE A 686 42.84 -10.58 -24.78
N HIS A 687 43.00 -11.03 -26.04
CA HIS A 687 42.77 -10.18 -27.21
C HIS A 687 41.29 -10.08 -27.54
N ALA A 688 40.65 -9.00 -27.08
CA ALA A 688 39.23 -8.72 -27.26
C ALA A 688 38.97 -8.05 -28.60
N THR A 689 38.43 -8.80 -29.57
CA THR A 689 38.19 -8.35 -30.97
C THR A 689 36.89 -7.61 -31.17
N GLY A 690 36.07 -7.43 -30.10
CA GLY A 690 34.75 -6.77 -30.16
C GLY A 690 33.60 -7.72 -30.49
N ILE A 691 33.85 -8.88 -31.10
CA ILE A 691 32.82 -9.92 -31.35
C ILE A 691 33.34 -11.29 -30.91
N PHE A 692 32.57 -12.00 -30.14
CA PHE A 692 32.90 -13.33 -29.60
C PHE A 692 32.25 -14.42 -30.48
N GLU A 693 33.10 -15.10 -31.27
CA GLU A 693 32.68 -16.00 -32.35
C GLU A 693 32.65 -17.50 -31.93
N LYS A 694 32.95 -17.82 -30.65
CA LYS A 694 32.96 -19.22 -30.18
C LYS A 694 31.58 -19.76 -29.85
N THR A 695 30.52 -19.01 -30.12
CA THR A 695 29.11 -19.37 -29.96
C THR A 695 28.43 -19.58 -31.31
N GLU A 696 27.34 -20.35 -31.36
CA GLU A 696 26.53 -20.50 -32.58
C GLU A 696 25.98 -19.15 -33.07
N ASP A 697 25.59 -18.27 -32.10
CA ASP A 697 25.20 -16.89 -32.34
C ASP A 697 26.27 -15.99 -31.76
N PRO A 698 27.12 -15.39 -32.61
CA PRO A 698 28.23 -14.55 -32.15
C PRO A 698 27.77 -13.39 -31.26
N ALA A 699 28.35 -13.30 -30.07
CA ALA A 699 28.02 -12.29 -29.10
C ALA A 699 28.86 -11.02 -29.23
N LYS A 700 28.24 -9.85 -29.33
CA LYS A 700 28.92 -8.56 -29.49
C LYS A 700 29.26 -7.95 -28.13
N CYS A 701 30.45 -7.37 -28.05
CA CYS A 701 30.80 -6.42 -26.99
C CYS A 701 30.08 -5.10 -27.26
N TRP A 702 29.80 -4.33 -26.22
CA TRP A 702 29.11 -3.04 -26.35
C TRP A 702 29.87 -2.06 -27.28
N ILE A 703 31.19 -2.14 -27.30
CA ILE A 703 32.04 -1.28 -28.14
C ILE A 703 32.05 -1.68 -29.63
N TYR A 704 31.47 -2.85 -30.01
CA TYR A 704 31.46 -3.30 -31.41
C TYR A 704 30.83 -2.26 -32.35
N PRO A 705 31.43 -1.96 -33.55
CA PRO A 705 32.49 -2.72 -34.26
C PRO A 705 33.93 -2.41 -33.85
N MET A 706 34.19 -1.58 -32.87
CA MET A 706 35.53 -1.38 -32.30
C MET A 706 35.93 -2.56 -31.40
N ALA A 707 37.17 -2.52 -30.89
CA ALA A 707 37.70 -3.60 -30.04
C ALA A 707 38.54 -3.02 -28.90
N HIS A 708 38.51 -3.66 -27.73
CA HIS A 708 39.33 -3.29 -26.58
C HIS A 708 40.82 -3.71 -26.75
N GLY A 709 41.10 -4.66 -27.65
CA GLY A 709 42.47 -5.17 -27.87
C GLY A 709 42.92 -6.07 -26.70
N ASP A 710 44.22 -5.98 -26.37
CA ASP A 710 44.82 -6.80 -25.31
C ASP A 710 44.52 -6.21 -23.93
N ILE A 711 43.69 -6.89 -23.14
CA ILE A 711 43.30 -6.45 -21.82
C ILE A 711 43.43 -7.55 -20.77
N ALA A 712 43.86 -7.18 -19.56
CA ALA A 712 43.91 -8.03 -18.38
C ALA A 712 42.67 -7.75 -17.49
N MET A 713 42.50 -8.53 -16.43
CA MET A 713 41.26 -8.55 -15.61
C MET A 713 40.89 -7.16 -15.06
N ALA A 714 41.79 -6.45 -14.39
CA ALA A 714 41.45 -5.15 -13.81
C ALA A 714 40.94 -4.18 -14.88
N ARG A 715 41.58 -4.16 -16.05
CA ARG A 715 41.15 -3.33 -17.17
C ARG A 715 39.85 -3.87 -17.82
N ALA A 716 39.61 -5.16 -17.83
CA ALA A 716 38.34 -5.73 -18.31
C ALA A 716 37.16 -5.36 -17.44
N ILE A 717 37.38 -5.20 -16.11
CA ILE A 717 36.38 -4.66 -15.18
C ILE A 717 36.16 -3.18 -15.43
N GLU A 718 37.24 -2.38 -15.56
CA GLU A 718 37.26 -0.96 -15.89
C GLU A 718 36.41 -0.66 -17.13
N GLU A 719 36.78 -1.30 -18.26
CA GLU A 719 36.18 -1.10 -19.58
C GLU A 719 34.83 -1.84 -19.74
N SER A 720 34.36 -2.54 -18.69
CA SER A 720 33.15 -3.39 -18.76
C SER A 720 33.16 -4.32 -19.99
N CYS A 721 34.28 -4.91 -20.38
CA CYS A 721 34.47 -5.63 -21.62
C CYS A 721 33.67 -6.93 -21.65
N ASN A 722 32.55 -7.00 -22.39
CA ASN A 722 31.78 -8.20 -22.56
C ASN A 722 32.56 -9.35 -23.15
N TYR A 723 33.43 -9.07 -24.15
CA TYR A 723 34.26 -10.10 -24.79
C TYR A 723 35.12 -10.86 -23.80
N TYR A 724 35.79 -10.17 -22.88
CA TYR A 724 36.61 -10.78 -21.83
C TYR A 724 35.80 -11.74 -20.96
N PHE A 725 34.65 -11.29 -20.55
CA PHE A 725 33.80 -12.11 -19.67
C PHE A 725 33.02 -13.20 -20.42
N TYR A 726 32.71 -13.06 -21.69
CA TYR A 726 32.28 -14.17 -22.55
C TYR A 726 33.34 -15.27 -22.63
N GLU A 727 34.63 -14.87 -22.76
CA GLU A 727 35.74 -15.82 -22.74
C GLU A 727 35.83 -16.55 -21.37
N MET A 728 35.59 -15.85 -20.25
CA MET A 728 35.54 -16.50 -18.94
C MET A 728 34.38 -17.50 -18.85
N GLY A 729 33.17 -17.15 -19.26
CA GLY A 729 32.03 -18.09 -19.32
C GLY A 729 32.29 -19.27 -20.23
N TYR A 730 32.97 -19.07 -21.35
CA TYR A 730 33.39 -20.17 -22.25
C TYR A 730 34.43 -21.08 -21.59
N ARG A 731 35.47 -20.51 -20.95
CA ARG A 731 36.50 -21.27 -20.24
C ARG A 731 35.90 -22.09 -19.09
N MET A 732 34.93 -21.54 -18.33
CA MET A 732 34.20 -22.26 -17.28
C MET A 732 33.49 -23.50 -17.83
N GLY A 733 32.98 -23.45 -19.06
CA GLY A 733 32.31 -24.58 -19.71
C GLY A 733 33.25 -25.53 -20.43
N THR A 734 34.54 -25.18 -20.59
CA THR A 734 35.47 -25.94 -21.45
C THR A 734 36.29 -26.90 -20.62
N SER A 735 36.24 -28.19 -20.98
CA SER A 735 37.04 -29.23 -20.36
C SER A 735 38.52 -29.19 -20.80
N ASP A 736 39.42 -29.89 -20.10
CA ASP A 736 40.82 -30.01 -20.44
C ASP A 736 41.05 -30.59 -21.87
N THR A 737 40.05 -31.26 -22.43
CA THR A 737 40.06 -31.76 -23.81
C THR A 737 39.59 -30.74 -24.85
N GLY A 738 39.29 -29.51 -24.45
CA GLY A 738 38.82 -28.42 -25.32
C GLY A 738 37.35 -28.49 -25.72
N THR A 739 36.54 -29.33 -25.07
CA THR A 739 35.10 -29.47 -25.36
C THR A 739 34.29 -28.55 -24.44
N PHE A 740 33.54 -27.63 -25.03
CA PHE A 740 32.60 -26.76 -24.30
C PHE A 740 31.32 -27.53 -23.93
N LYS A 741 30.89 -27.38 -22.68
CA LYS A 741 29.60 -27.83 -22.14
C LYS A 741 28.97 -26.74 -21.32
N ASN A 742 27.88 -26.19 -21.82
CA ASN A 742 27.11 -25.13 -21.15
C ASN A 742 26.75 -25.43 -19.68
N THR A 743 26.29 -26.67 -19.42
CA THR A 743 25.93 -27.10 -18.06
C THR A 743 27.10 -27.13 -17.07
N THR A 744 28.34 -27.25 -17.54
CA THR A 744 29.54 -27.19 -16.67
C THR A 744 29.81 -25.74 -16.30
N GLY A 745 29.75 -24.82 -17.26
CA GLY A 745 29.93 -23.38 -17.01
C GLY A 745 28.85 -22.82 -16.05
N ILE A 746 27.58 -23.19 -16.28
CA ILE A 746 26.48 -22.81 -15.39
C ILE A 746 26.71 -23.25 -13.95
N LYS A 747 27.17 -24.49 -13.73
CA LYS A 747 27.46 -24.99 -12.36
C LYS A 747 28.55 -24.17 -11.67
N ILE A 748 29.55 -23.70 -12.38
CA ILE A 748 30.60 -22.84 -11.81
C ILE A 748 30.01 -21.50 -11.46
N ILE A 749 29.24 -20.88 -12.36
CA ILE A 749 28.55 -19.61 -12.12
C ILE A 749 27.64 -19.71 -10.87
N GLN A 750 26.84 -20.77 -10.79
CA GLN A 750 25.96 -21.04 -9.65
C GLN A 750 26.75 -21.18 -8.34
N LYS A 751 27.85 -21.98 -8.34
CA LYS A 751 28.71 -22.14 -7.18
C LYS A 751 29.20 -20.79 -6.61
N TYR A 752 29.70 -19.92 -7.45
CA TYR A 752 30.24 -18.64 -7.00
C TYR A 752 29.14 -17.63 -6.66
N ALA A 753 28.03 -17.62 -7.37
CA ALA A 753 26.86 -16.82 -7.00
C ALA A 753 26.29 -17.25 -5.62
N GLU A 754 26.24 -18.55 -5.34
CA GLU A 754 25.85 -19.10 -4.02
C GLU A 754 26.84 -18.67 -2.92
N MET A 755 28.14 -18.64 -3.21
CA MET A 755 29.16 -18.20 -2.25
C MET A 755 28.92 -16.75 -1.81
N PHE A 756 28.42 -15.88 -2.69
CA PHE A 756 28.02 -14.50 -2.40
C PHE A 756 26.61 -14.37 -1.83
N GLY A 757 25.90 -15.49 -1.59
CA GLY A 757 24.57 -15.52 -1.01
C GLY A 757 23.42 -15.19 -1.98
N LEU A 758 23.66 -15.22 -3.30
CA LEU A 758 22.66 -14.95 -4.33
C LEU A 758 21.69 -16.11 -4.61
N ASN A 759 21.72 -17.16 -3.80
CA ASN A 759 20.77 -18.29 -3.82
C ASN A 759 19.70 -18.19 -2.73
N THR A 760 19.77 -17.18 -1.87
CA THR A 760 18.84 -16.95 -0.77
C THR A 760 18.48 -15.47 -0.68
N THR A 761 17.40 -15.16 0.02
CA THR A 761 17.09 -13.79 0.43
C THR A 761 18.23 -13.16 1.22
N SER A 762 18.31 -11.85 1.23
CA SER A 762 19.46 -11.13 1.82
C SER A 762 19.59 -11.26 3.33
N GLY A 763 18.54 -11.74 4.01
CA GLY A 763 18.50 -11.95 5.46
C GLY A 763 17.83 -10.82 6.23
N ILE A 764 17.37 -9.77 5.55
CA ILE A 764 16.62 -8.68 6.20
C ILE A 764 15.30 -9.19 6.79
N GLU A 765 14.79 -8.47 7.76
CA GLU A 765 13.59 -8.84 8.52
C GLU A 765 12.28 -8.59 7.75
N LEU A 766 12.35 -7.97 6.56
CA LEU A 766 11.19 -7.70 5.71
C LEU A 766 10.98 -8.82 4.68
N PRO A 767 9.76 -8.98 4.14
CA PRO A 767 9.50 -9.85 3.02
C PRO A 767 10.37 -9.47 1.80
N GLU A 768 10.95 -10.47 1.17
CA GLU A 768 11.83 -10.31 0.03
C GLU A 768 11.53 -11.38 -1.03
N SER A 769 11.59 -10.98 -2.31
CA SER A 769 11.44 -11.91 -3.42
C SER A 769 12.60 -12.89 -3.50
N ASP A 770 12.31 -14.17 -3.80
CA ASP A 770 13.33 -15.19 -3.97
C ASP A 770 14.24 -14.84 -5.16
N PRO A 771 15.57 -14.94 -4.99
CA PRO A 771 16.52 -14.71 -6.08
C PRO A 771 16.50 -15.85 -7.10
N HIS A 772 16.97 -15.55 -8.31
CA HIS A 772 17.19 -16.58 -9.32
C HIS A 772 18.60 -16.47 -9.90
N ILE A 773 19.42 -17.49 -9.67
CA ILE A 773 20.72 -17.66 -10.32
C ILE A 773 20.49 -18.27 -11.70
N SER A 774 21.12 -17.74 -12.73
CA SER A 774 20.95 -18.24 -14.09
C SER A 774 21.21 -19.76 -14.21
N ASP A 775 20.35 -20.39 -14.97
CA ASP A 775 20.37 -21.84 -15.26
C ASP A 775 20.60 -22.18 -16.74
N SER A 776 20.80 -21.16 -17.57
CA SER A 776 21.01 -21.30 -19.01
C SER A 776 22.09 -20.34 -19.52
N ASP A 777 22.73 -20.67 -20.64
CA ASP A 777 23.72 -19.85 -21.34
C ASP A 777 24.87 -19.32 -20.46
N ALA A 778 25.84 -20.19 -20.13
CA ALA A 778 26.98 -19.83 -19.28
C ALA A 778 27.77 -18.60 -19.78
N ILE A 779 27.79 -18.37 -21.09
CA ILE A 779 28.55 -17.28 -21.70
C ILE A 779 27.86 -15.93 -21.43
N ARG A 780 26.55 -15.83 -21.69
CA ARG A 780 25.81 -14.61 -21.39
C ARG A 780 25.57 -14.42 -19.89
N SER A 781 25.44 -15.52 -19.12
CA SER A 781 25.34 -15.44 -17.66
C SER A 781 26.59 -14.88 -17.00
N ALA A 782 27.79 -15.08 -17.60
CA ALA A 782 29.05 -14.54 -17.08
C ALA A 782 29.12 -13.00 -17.13
N ILE A 783 28.27 -12.33 -17.91
CA ILE A 783 28.13 -10.87 -17.92
C ILE A 783 26.87 -10.39 -17.17
N GLY A 784 26.21 -11.28 -16.41
CA GLY A 784 25.00 -10.96 -15.64
C GLY A 784 23.71 -10.87 -16.47
N GLN A 785 23.74 -11.40 -17.69
CA GLN A 785 22.58 -11.65 -18.53
C GLN A 785 22.10 -13.11 -18.34
N GLY A 786 21.36 -13.68 -19.23
CA GLY A 786 20.76 -14.99 -19.09
C GLY A 786 19.47 -14.91 -18.30
N THR A 787 19.30 -15.78 -17.30
CA THR A 787 18.08 -15.81 -16.46
C THR A 787 18.31 -15.30 -15.04
N HIS A 788 19.45 -14.62 -14.78
CA HIS A 788 19.70 -13.99 -13.47
C HIS A 788 18.63 -12.97 -13.13
N ASN A 789 18.17 -13.01 -11.86
CA ASN A 789 17.15 -12.06 -11.40
C ASN A 789 17.25 -11.84 -9.88
N TYR A 790 17.57 -10.62 -9.44
CA TYR A 790 17.87 -10.28 -8.04
C TYR A 790 17.21 -8.97 -7.62
N THR A 791 16.93 -8.85 -6.32
CA THR A 791 16.50 -7.59 -5.70
C THR A 791 17.69 -6.68 -5.41
N ALA A 792 17.44 -5.39 -5.19
CA ALA A 792 18.49 -4.44 -4.81
C ALA A 792 19.17 -4.82 -3.47
N THR A 793 18.43 -5.38 -2.52
CA THR A 793 18.96 -5.89 -1.24
C THR A 793 19.90 -7.08 -1.43
N GLN A 794 19.59 -8.02 -2.33
CA GLN A 794 20.48 -9.16 -2.65
C GLN A 794 21.76 -8.69 -3.33
N ILE A 795 21.64 -7.70 -4.25
CA ILE A 795 22.80 -7.07 -4.88
C ILE A 795 23.64 -6.34 -3.82
N ALA A 796 23.03 -5.57 -2.93
CA ALA A 796 23.73 -4.87 -1.86
C ALA A 796 24.50 -5.83 -0.92
N ARG A 797 23.92 -7.00 -0.62
CA ARG A 797 24.58 -8.03 0.19
C ARG A 797 25.91 -8.47 -0.41
N TYR A 798 25.93 -8.82 -1.71
CA TYR A 798 27.18 -9.26 -2.31
C TYR A 798 28.19 -8.12 -2.46
N VAL A 799 27.76 -6.90 -2.73
CA VAL A 799 28.63 -5.71 -2.78
C VAL A 799 29.30 -5.45 -1.44
N THR A 800 28.55 -5.60 -0.35
CA THR A 800 29.05 -5.53 1.02
C THR A 800 30.19 -6.54 1.24
N ALA A 801 30.02 -7.76 0.73
CA ALA A 801 31.04 -8.80 0.80
C ALA A 801 32.29 -8.50 -0.07
N VAL A 802 32.14 -7.85 -1.21
CA VAL A 802 33.25 -7.38 -2.04
C VAL A 802 34.04 -6.28 -1.33
N ALA A 803 33.35 -5.32 -0.72
CA ALA A 803 33.96 -4.21 -0.02
C ALA A 803 34.81 -4.65 1.17
N ASN A 804 34.34 -5.64 1.95
CA ASN A 804 35.01 -6.16 3.15
C ASN A 804 35.93 -7.36 2.89
N GLU A 805 36.16 -7.73 1.60
CA GLU A 805 37.07 -8.78 1.17
C GLU A 805 36.64 -10.20 1.62
N GLY A 806 35.33 -10.49 1.54
CA GLY A 806 34.80 -11.85 1.54
C GLY A 806 33.86 -12.23 2.68
N THR A 807 33.56 -11.34 3.63
CA THR A 807 32.57 -11.64 4.65
C THR A 807 31.17 -11.34 4.14
N VAL A 808 30.37 -12.37 3.92
CA VAL A 808 28.96 -12.26 3.48
C VAL A 808 28.07 -12.20 4.72
N TYR A 809 27.60 -11.05 5.09
CA TYR A 809 26.64 -10.88 6.19
C TYR A 809 25.20 -11.18 5.74
N ASN A 810 24.36 -11.59 6.66
CA ASN A 810 22.94 -11.31 6.54
C ASN A 810 22.76 -9.82 6.75
N LEU A 811 21.98 -9.18 5.87
CA LEU A 811 21.65 -7.77 6.05
C LEU A 811 20.64 -7.62 7.19
N SER A 812 20.68 -6.51 7.93
CA SER A 812 19.79 -6.25 9.05
C SER A 812 19.25 -4.82 9.05
N LEU A 813 17.98 -4.67 9.47
CA LEU A 813 17.27 -3.40 9.66
C LEU A 813 17.07 -3.09 11.15
N VAL A 814 17.10 -4.10 12.03
CA VAL A 814 16.87 -3.95 13.46
C VAL A 814 18.16 -4.15 14.23
N SER A 815 18.65 -3.10 14.89
CA SER A 815 19.89 -3.16 15.70
C SER A 815 19.63 -3.67 17.12
N GLU A 816 18.54 -3.24 17.75
CA GLU A 816 18.23 -3.56 19.15
C GLU A 816 16.74 -3.48 19.43
N ILE A 817 16.24 -4.30 20.34
CA ILE A 817 14.87 -4.19 20.88
C ILE A 817 15.01 -4.05 22.40
N LYS A 818 14.33 -3.05 22.97
CA LYS A 818 14.33 -2.78 24.41
C LYS A 818 12.93 -2.89 24.99
N ASN A 819 12.85 -3.46 26.19
CA ASN A 819 11.60 -3.46 26.92
C ASN A 819 11.32 -2.06 27.53
N ASN A 820 10.14 -1.86 28.10
CA ASN A 820 9.69 -0.61 28.72
C ASN A 820 10.55 -0.17 29.95
N GLU A 821 11.41 -1.06 30.47
CA GLU A 821 12.38 -0.75 31.51
C GLU A 821 13.74 -0.28 30.93
N GLY A 822 13.89 -0.30 29.61
CA GLY A 822 15.11 0.03 28.89
C GLY A 822 16.14 -1.09 28.81
N ASN A 823 15.76 -2.33 29.20
CA ASN A 823 16.65 -3.49 29.08
C ASN A 823 16.61 -4.04 27.66
N SER A 824 17.77 -4.37 27.12
CA SER A 824 17.87 -5.04 25.81
C SER A 824 17.30 -6.46 25.88
N VAL A 825 16.32 -6.76 25.04
CA VAL A 825 15.74 -8.12 24.87
C VAL A 825 16.18 -8.77 23.58
N TYR A 826 16.66 -8.00 22.63
CA TYR A 826 17.31 -8.44 21.40
C TYR A 826 18.39 -7.44 21.02
N LYS A 827 19.50 -7.95 20.51
CA LYS A 827 20.56 -7.15 19.89
C LYS A 827 21.10 -7.92 18.71
N ASP A 828 21.26 -7.24 17.56
CA ASP A 828 21.83 -7.85 16.37
C ASP A 828 23.29 -8.29 16.63
N GLU A 829 23.59 -9.54 16.26
CA GLU A 829 24.92 -10.16 16.39
C GLU A 829 25.71 -10.10 15.07
N HIS A 830 25.20 -9.42 14.03
CA HIS A 830 25.79 -9.31 12.69
C HIS A 830 26.10 -10.70 12.10
N THR A 831 25.06 -11.48 11.86
CA THR A 831 25.16 -12.88 11.43
C THR A 831 25.91 -13.00 10.10
N VAL A 832 27.01 -13.73 10.11
CA VAL A 832 27.78 -14.09 8.91
C VAL A 832 27.10 -15.27 8.23
N TYR A 833 26.66 -15.08 6.99
CA TYR A 833 26.11 -16.14 6.13
C TYR A 833 27.22 -17.04 5.59
N ASN A 834 28.30 -16.44 5.07
CA ASN A 834 29.42 -17.15 4.49
C ASN A 834 30.73 -16.34 4.60
N GLN A 835 31.86 -17.02 4.54
CA GLN A 835 33.18 -16.41 4.45
C GLN A 835 33.84 -16.89 3.15
N ILE A 836 34.13 -15.94 2.24
CA ILE A 836 34.80 -16.21 0.99
C ILE A 836 36.30 -16.02 1.21
N ASP A 837 37.03 -17.13 1.20
CA ASP A 837 38.48 -17.14 1.45
C ASP A 837 39.21 -17.27 0.11
N ILE A 838 39.61 -16.12 -0.50
CA ILE A 838 40.41 -16.02 -1.70
C ILE A 838 41.67 -15.19 -1.44
N PRO A 839 42.74 -15.33 -2.25
CA PRO A 839 43.96 -14.54 -2.06
C PRO A 839 43.72 -13.04 -2.03
N ALA A 840 44.38 -12.34 -1.10
CA ALA A 840 44.28 -10.87 -1.01
C ALA A 840 44.73 -10.17 -2.31
N SER A 841 45.61 -10.81 -3.11
CA SER A 841 46.00 -10.32 -4.45
C SER A 841 44.80 -10.22 -5.39
N ASP A 842 43.85 -11.16 -5.30
CA ASP A 842 42.71 -11.28 -6.19
C ASP A 842 41.65 -10.22 -5.82
N TRP A 843 41.37 -10.08 -4.52
CA TRP A 843 40.57 -8.93 -4.03
C TRP A 843 41.16 -7.59 -4.46
N LYS A 844 42.48 -7.44 -4.37
CA LYS A 844 43.17 -6.23 -4.79
C LYS A 844 42.97 -5.96 -6.29
N THR A 845 43.10 -6.98 -7.15
CA THR A 845 42.89 -6.84 -8.59
C THR A 845 41.45 -6.44 -8.93
N ILE A 846 40.47 -7.09 -8.31
CA ILE A 846 39.07 -6.82 -8.52
C ILE A 846 38.72 -5.38 -8.06
N LYS A 847 39.08 -5.02 -6.83
CA LYS A 847 38.85 -3.68 -6.28
C LYS A 847 39.58 -2.60 -7.08
N GLN A 848 40.78 -2.89 -7.61
CA GLN A 848 41.51 -1.99 -8.51
C GLN A 848 40.70 -1.75 -9.80
N GLY A 849 40.15 -2.78 -10.42
CA GLY A 849 39.27 -2.64 -11.59
C GLY A 849 38.08 -1.76 -11.29
N MET A 850 37.39 -2.01 -10.16
CA MET A 850 36.26 -1.18 -9.71
C MET A 850 36.67 0.28 -9.44
N ARG A 851 37.89 0.53 -8.88
CA ARG A 851 38.39 1.91 -8.71
C ARG A 851 38.66 2.59 -10.06
N GLN A 852 39.16 1.84 -11.05
CA GLN A 852 39.44 2.35 -12.37
C GLN A 852 38.16 2.68 -13.15
N VAL A 853 37.04 1.98 -12.95
CA VAL A 853 35.72 2.38 -13.50
C VAL A 853 35.47 3.85 -13.17
N VAL A 854 35.58 4.24 -11.92
CA VAL A 854 35.27 5.61 -11.47
C VAL A 854 36.41 6.58 -11.86
N SER A 855 37.69 6.22 -11.60
CA SER A 855 38.79 7.18 -11.70
C SER A 855 39.33 7.38 -13.11
N VAL A 856 39.08 6.46 -14.04
CA VAL A 856 39.63 6.45 -15.40
C VAL A 856 38.54 6.51 -16.46
N HIS A 857 37.49 5.68 -16.32
CA HIS A 857 36.43 5.54 -17.31
C HIS A 857 35.37 6.63 -17.20
N THR A 858 34.94 6.94 -15.95
CA THR A 858 33.99 8.03 -15.70
C THR A 858 34.64 9.40 -15.94
N ASP A 859 33.87 10.35 -16.48
CA ASP A 859 34.37 11.71 -16.75
C ASP A 859 34.99 12.32 -15.49
N LYS A 860 36.10 12.99 -15.67
CA LYS A 860 36.79 13.68 -14.57
C LYS A 860 35.99 14.83 -13.99
N ASP A 861 35.07 15.38 -14.78
CA ASP A 861 34.17 16.45 -14.38
C ASP A 861 32.88 15.95 -13.75
N ALA A 862 32.61 14.64 -13.76
CA ALA A 862 31.51 14.03 -13.04
C ALA A 862 31.65 14.24 -11.51
N LEU A 863 30.52 14.36 -10.81
CA LEU A 863 30.47 14.61 -9.36
C LEU A 863 31.31 13.59 -8.58
N ILE A 864 31.18 12.29 -8.93
CA ILE A 864 31.86 11.19 -8.24
C ILE A 864 33.39 11.32 -8.22
N ASN A 865 33.96 12.04 -9.18
CA ASN A 865 35.43 12.32 -9.26
C ASN A 865 35.82 13.66 -8.62
N LYS A 866 34.86 14.52 -8.25
CA LYS A 866 35.10 15.82 -7.61
C LYS A 866 35.01 15.77 -6.10
N ILE A 867 34.29 14.80 -5.55
CA ILE A 867 34.09 14.64 -4.09
C ILE A 867 35.39 14.24 -3.38
N ASN A 868 35.52 14.63 -2.11
CA ASN A 868 36.73 14.41 -1.29
C ASN A 868 36.84 12.96 -0.76
N VAL A 869 36.33 11.97 -1.49
CA VAL A 869 36.46 10.54 -1.13
C VAL A 869 36.69 9.71 -2.39
N GLU A 870 37.59 8.73 -2.30
CA GLU A 870 37.79 7.79 -3.39
C GLU A 870 36.72 6.71 -3.41
N VAL A 871 35.94 6.67 -4.48
CA VAL A 871 34.90 5.67 -4.71
C VAL A 871 35.41 4.58 -5.65
N ALA A 872 35.04 3.34 -5.40
CA ALA A 872 35.19 2.22 -6.31
C ALA A 872 33.80 1.67 -6.63
N GLY A 873 33.49 1.41 -7.90
CA GLY A 873 32.18 0.95 -8.29
C GLY A 873 32.18 0.14 -9.60
N LYS A 874 31.02 -0.32 -9.98
CA LYS A 874 30.76 -1.00 -11.24
C LYS A 874 29.37 -0.64 -11.75
N THR A 875 29.32 -0.14 -12.95
CA THR A 875 28.10 0.12 -13.71
C THR A 875 27.46 -1.18 -14.20
N GLY A 876 26.15 -1.21 -14.27
CA GLY A 876 25.37 -2.31 -14.83
C GLY A 876 24.22 -1.79 -15.67
N THR A 877 24.15 -2.29 -16.91
CA THR A 877 23.03 -2.06 -17.80
C THR A 877 22.38 -3.40 -18.08
N ALA A 878 21.10 -3.49 -17.86
CA ALA A 878 20.32 -4.71 -18.10
C ALA A 878 19.18 -4.42 -19.07
N GLN A 879 19.14 -5.14 -20.17
CA GLN A 879 18.02 -5.10 -21.13
C GLN A 879 17.09 -6.28 -20.86
N GLU A 880 15.89 -6.01 -20.39
CA GLU A 880 14.85 -7.03 -20.18
C GLU A 880 13.79 -6.99 -21.27
N ASP A 881 13.43 -5.79 -21.71
CA ASP A 881 12.48 -5.56 -22.80
C ASP A 881 13.14 -4.69 -23.89
N LYS A 882 12.94 -5.05 -25.15
CA LYS A 882 13.47 -4.30 -26.29
C LYS A 882 12.65 -3.07 -26.64
N THR A 883 11.45 -2.97 -26.11
CA THR A 883 10.50 -1.85 -26.35
C THR A 883 10.59 -0.79 -25.26
N ARG A 884 11.36 -1.02 -24.20
CA ARG A 884 11.54 -0.10 -23.08
C ARG A 884 13.05 0.22 -22.88
N PRO A 885 13.38 1.37 -22.27
CA PRO A 885 14.76 1.71 -21.93
C PRO A 885 15.42 0.66 -21.03
N ASN A 886 16.73 0.58 -21.08
CA ASN A 886 17.50 -0.33 -20.24
C ASN A 886 17.41 0.05 -18.76
N HIS A 887 17.49 -0.93 -17.86
CA HIS A 887 17.65 -0.69 -16.43
C HIS A 887 19.06 -0.16 -16.13
N ALA A 888 19.15 0.87 -15.30
CA ALA A 888 20.39 1.48 -14.85
C ALA A 888 20.72 0.98 -13.43
N LEU A 889 21.92 0.41 -13.26
CA LEU A 889 22.43 -0.09 -11.99
C LEU A 889 23.82 0.45 -11.73
N PHE A 890 24.11 0.76 -10.47
CA PHE A 890 25.48 1.01 -10.03
C PHE A 890 25.70 0.42 -8.64
N ILE A 891 26.80 -0.30 -8.49
CA ILE A 891 27.26 -0.85 -7.22
C ILE A 891 28.58 -0.22 -6.83
N SER A 892 28.73 0.19 -5.59
CA SER A 892 29.92 0.92 -5.18
C SER A 892 30.22 0.84 -3.70
N PHE A 893 31.43 1.23 -3.34
CA PHE A 893 31.83 1.40 -1.94
C PHE A 893 32.86 2.53 -1.78
N ALA A 894 32.88 3.14 -0.62
CA ALA A 894 33.79 4.21 -0.23
C ALA A 894 34.13 4.17 1.27
N PRO A 895 35.32 4.74 1.66
CA PRO A 895 36.51 5.03 0.85
C PRO A 895 37.11 3.77 0.24
N TYR A 896 37.73 3.86 -0.93
CA TYR A 896 38.36 2.72 -1.63
C TYR A 896 39.37 1.95 -0.76
N SER A 897 40.23 2.67 -0.04
CA SER A 897 41.28 2.06 0.78
C SER A 897 40.80 1.41 2.08
N ASN A 898 39.67 1.85 2.63
CA ASN A 898 39.08 1.34 3.87
C ASN A 898 37.56 1.54 3.83
N PRO A 899 36.84 0.68 3.15
CA PRO A 899 35.38 0.82 2.95
C PRO A 899 34.62 1.00 4.25
N LYS A 900 33.74 1.99 4.27
CA LYS A 900 32.87 2.31 5.39
C LYS A 900 31.39 2.29 5.03
N VAL A 901 31.11 2.39 3.75
CA VAL A 901 29.76 2.41 3.20
C VAL A 901 29.76 1.79 1.82
N CYS A 902 28.74 0.99 1.54
CA CYS A 902 28.40 0.52 0.20
C CYS A 902 27.10 1.16 -0.25
N VAL A 903 27.02 1.54 -1.52
CA VAL A 903 25.81 2.11 -2.14
C VAL A 903 25.45 1.26 -3.35
N THR A 904 24.22 0.80 -3.39
CA THR A 904 23.60 0.10 -4.52
C THR A 904 22.42 0.92 -4.99
N THR A 905 22.46 1.36 -6.26
CA THR A 905 21.39 2.12 -6.91
C THR A 905 20.83 1.34 -8.08
N VAL A 906 19.51 1.30 -8.18
CA VAL A 906 18.76 0.62 -9.25
C VAL A 906 17.64 1.54 -9.73
N ILE A 907 17.69 1.94 -11.01
CA ILE A 907 16.65 2.72 -11.66
C ILE A 907 16.10 1.88 -12.82
N PRO A 908 14.95 1.22 -12.65
CA PRO A 908 14.31 0.49 -13.74
C PRO A 908 14.02 1.43 -14.91
N ASN A 909 14.34 0.98 -16.13
CA ASN A 909 14.17 1.78 -17.35
C ASN A 909 14.90 3.15 -17.31
N GLY A 910 16.01 3.21 -16.57
CA GLY A 910 16.78 4.44 -16.31
C GLY A 910 17.74 4.82 -17.44
N TYR A 911 17.58 4.28 -18.63
CA TYR A 911 18.34 4.51 -19.86
C TYR A 911 19.82 4.12 -19.75
N SER A 912 20.60 4.85 -18.98
CA SER A 912 22.05 4.68 -18.84
C SER A 912 22.44 4.36 -17.39
N SER A 913 23.39 3.46 -17.22
CA SER A 913 24.01 3.17 -15.92
C SER A 913 24.75 4.38 -15.32
N GLY A 914 25.12 5.38 -16.14
CA GLY A 914 25.66 6.65 -15.70
C GLY A 914 24.71 7.41 -14.76
N ASN A 915 23.39 7.32 -14.98
CA ASN A 915 22.39 7.95 -14.12
C ASN A 915 22.38 7.30 -12.73
N ALA A 916 22.53 5.98 -12.65
CA ALA A 916 22.64 5.27 -11.36
C ALA A 916 23.99 5.60 -10.65
N GLU A 917 25.07 5.86 -11.39
CA GLU A 917 26.36 6.34 -10.86
C GLU A 917 26.25 7.77 -10.31
N GLU A 918 25.57 8.68 -11.03
CA GLU A 918 25.35 10.06 -10.58
C GLU A 918 24.55 10.10 -9.28
N LEU A 919 23.48 9.29 -9.19
CA LEU A 919 22.73 9.13 -7.97
C LEU A 919 23.60 8.66 -6.78
N ALA A 920 24.49 7.69 -7.00
CA ALA A 920 25.42 7.25 -5.98
C ALA A 920 26.44 8.35 -5.61
N ALA A 921 26.87 9.15 -6.58
CA ALA A 921 27.75 10.30 -6.36
C ALA A 921 27.11 11.34 -5.45
N MET A 922 25.82 11.66 -5.64
CA MET A 922 25.06 12.56 -4.75
C MET A 922 25.07 12.04 -3.31
N ILE A 923 24.84 10.73 -3.11
CA ILE A 923 24.83 10.10 -1.79
C ILE A 923 26.21 10.21 -1.12
N TYR A 924 27.29 9.92 -1.86
CA TYR A 924 28.64 10.07 -1.32
C TYR A 924 29.01 11.53 -1.05
N ALA A 925 28.58 12.46 -1.91
CA ALA A 925 28.74 13.89 -1.65
C ALA A 925 28.04 14.31 -0.36
N TYR A 926 26.79 13.92 -0.16
CA TYR A 926 26.08 14.19 1.10
C TYR A 926 26.84 13.68 2.33
N MET A 927 27.40 12.47 2.24
CA MET A 927 28.10 11.84 3.38
C MET A 927 29.50 12.41 3.65
N TYR A 928 30.25 12.80 2.61
CA TYR A 928 31.68 13.09 2.71
C TYR A 928 32.08 14.49 2.27
N ASP A 929 31.27 15.14 1.45
CA ASP A 929 31.60 16.46 0.85
C ASP A 929 30.32 17.25 0.51
N PRO A 930 29.53 17.65 1.51
CA PRO A 930 28.25 18.36 1.26
C PRO A 930 28.42 19.66 0.48
N ASP A 931 29.58 20.32 0.57
CA ASP A 931 29.87 21.57 -0.17
C ASP A 931 29.92 21.34 -1.70
N ALA A 932 30.18 20.09 -2.14
CA ALA A 932 30.18 19.76 -3.55
C ALA A 932 28.76 19.79 -4.16
N LEU A 933 27.70 19.57 -3.34
CA LEU A 933 26.30 19.60 -3.78
C LEU A 933 25.80 21.03 -4.06
N GLU A 934 26.30 22.05 -3.33
CA GLU A 934 25.89 23.44 -3.51
C GLU A 934 26.27 24.00 -4.89
N ASN A 935 27.24 23.38 -5.53
CA ASN A 935 27.78 23.79 -6.84
C ASN A 935 27.19 22.97 -8.01
N MET A 936 26.28 22.06 -7.76
CA MET A 936 25.63 21.28 -8.81
C MET A 936 24.62 22.13 -9.59
N THR A 937 24.93 22.39 -10.85
CA THR A 937 23.93 22.64 -11.89
C THR A 937 23.48 21.27 -12.41
N VAL A 938 22.23 20.92 -12.23
CA VAL A 938 21.63 19.70 -12.83
C VAL A 938 21.74 19.84 -14.36
N THR A 939 22.79 19.26 -14.94
CA THR A 939 22.94 19.15 -16.38
C THR A 939 22.61 17.71 -16.76
N GLY A 940 21.50 17.49 -17.45
CA GLY A 940 21.07 16.19 -17.95
C GLY A 940 21.88 15.60 -19.09
N ASP A 941 23.22 15.69 -19.03
CA ASP A 941 24.11 15.26 -20.11
C ASP A 941 25.23 14.33 -19.57
N ASN A 942 24.87 13.21 -18.96
CA ASN A 942 25.81 12.11 -18.77
C ASN A 942 25.45 10.96 -19.72
N GLN A 943 25.87 11.12 -20.96
CA GLN A 943 25.84 10.02 -21.92
C GLN A 943 27.05 9.10 -21.69
N MET A 944 26.87 8.09 -20.84
CA MET A 944 27.67 6.88 -20.87
C MET A 944 26.79 5.75 -21.43
N SER A 945 26.98 5.43 -22.69
CA SER A 945 26.39 4.22 -23.28
C SER A 945 27.31 3.03 -23.00
N ASP A 946 26.86 2.07 -22.24
CA ASP A 946 27.46 0.73 -22.17
C ASP A 946 27.20 -0.06 -23.45
#